data_ea8371e2df220b7efb666b4b20db6144
#
_entry.id   ea8371e2df220b7efb666b4b20db6144
#
_cell.length_a   1.000
_cell.length_b   1.000
_cell.length_c   1.000
_cell.angle_alpha   90.00
_cell.angle_beta   90.00
_cell.angle_gamma   90.00
#
_symmetry.space_group_name_H-M   'P 1'
#
loop_
_entity.id
_entity.type
_entity.pdbx_description
1 polymer ?
#
loop_
_entity_poly.entity_id
_entity_poly.type
_entity_poly.pdbx_seq_one_letter_code
_entity_poly.pdbx_strand_id
1 'polypeptide(L)'
;MSDVAAPNSADTFSVKEALQNMPEADKKALQGWYWYDWGNQAYALTVMTVIAPALMANLYNLATGTQSGDTFYAYILTASMLLVVVTAPALGVIADRMPIKKKLLKWYTFVGVIFTALMGAAPYFGSQGYIILAVMYAIGTIGFTGGNVIYYSFMPYMAEKRCMDHVSSVGYAYGFMGGSLLLVFHLIILLGPFDWDTNFKLAAIFVSSSLWWWGFGALMFKWTPEPEIPSNMEWQGLSHATKLAYGQVFLTFKEIKKFKVLALFLAAYLLFYDGVNTIASMASAFGESVLRLNPAMNIFLLLTVNVVAIPMTILFGKLANIKGTKFALMLSLLIYCGVAVIAAGFAPLELETDVAADDSGHDFTFEWDEDLQQYNMTTLYDRGYEGWIGESSAGDDEFRDAFEGNFPTPDYSTESAGASTIGTGVLVCLFILILLGLLGGAMVYIQGMELGFKGALLIILVVLVGLVGASILADKAAEAEADNKFITPDDATAIVAAFDEAEDHRFSILFVGGPEDQASEVGNQHPTIVDQGGPVDGYADFMRSNLWAPMGITVSLQWIILGLFVGVAMGAAGAQARSMFSMLIPETRTSEFFGFFGFLGKSAAMIGTFLYGITSGLFDSRVAILTITIVILLGTYLTSRVDLEEGIRVAAEEDRIARAKGVAQPSGSTGEPAE
;
A
#
# COMPACT_ATOMS: atom_id res chain seq x y z
N MET A 1 -6.04 40.87 -26.39
CA MET A 1 -7.29 40.33 -25.82
C MET A 1 -7.96 39.59 -26.95
N SER A 2 -7.70 38.33 -27.09
CA SER A 2 -8.35 37.41 -28.02
C SER A 2 -8.84 36.22 -27.19
N ASP A 3 -10.12 36.03 -27.25
CA ASP A 3 -10.91 35.01 -26.55
C ASP A 3 -10.26 33.62 -26.68
N VAL A 4 -9.76 33.09 -25.58
CA VAL A 4 -9.53 31.67 -25.43
C VAL A 4 -10.92 31.08 -25.14
N ALA A 5 -11.54 30.56 -26.18
CA ALA A 5 -12.79 29.86 -26.08
C ALA A 5 -12.63 28.69 -25.08
N ALA A 6 -13.48 28.67 -24.07
CA ALA A 6 -13.66 27.50 -23.23
C ALA A 6 -13.90 26.29 -24.12
N PRO A 7 -13.37 25.09 -23.79
CA PRO A 7 -13.60 23.90 -24.58
C PRO A 7 -15.11 23.70 -24.74
N ASN A 8 -15.56 23.66 -25.99
CA ASN A 8 -16.95 23.56 -26.38
C ASN A 8 -17.60 22.34 -25.69
N SER A 9 -18.81 22.52 -25.19
CA SER A 9 -19.70 21.46 -24.70
C SER A 9 -20.01 20.35 -25.73
N ALA A 10 -19.55 20.49 -26.95
CA ALA A 10 -19.59 19.46 -28.00
C ALA A 10 -18.51 18.37 -27.83
N ASP A 11 -17.39 18.66 -27.16
CA ASP A 11 -16.31 17.68 -26.93
C ASP A 11 -16.55 16.79 -25.69
N THR A 12 -17.51 17.14 -24.83
CA THR A 12 -18.02 16.24 -23.77
C THR A 12 -18.91 15.12 -24.32
N PHE A 13 -19.16 15.11 -25.57
CA PHE A 13 -19.83 14.05 -26.35
C PHE A 13 -18.91 12.83 -26.47
N SER A 14 -18.53 12.57 -25.51
CA SER A 14 -18.08 11.54 -25.26
C SER A 14 -17.16 10.42 -25.19
N VAL A 15 -16.31 10.39 -24.11
CA VAL A 15 -15.62 9.19 -23.66
C VAL A 15 -16.62 8.00 -23.57
N LYS A 16 -17.82 8.23 -23.05
CA LYS A 16 -18.89 7.22 -22.93
C LYS A 16 -19.35 6.71 -24.31
N GLU A 17 -19.60 7.60 -25.26
CA GLU A 17 -20.01 7.22 -26.62
C GLU A 17 -18.86 6.57 -27.39
N ALA A 18 -17.64 7.11 -27.26
CA ALA A 18 -16.48 6.46 -27.88
C ALA A 18 -16.32 5.01 -27.43
N LEU A 19 -16.46 4.75 -26.12
CA LEU A 19 -16.39 3.39 -25.57
C LEU A 19 -17.62 2.54 -25.93
N GLN A 20 -18.82 3.13 -25.99
CA GLN A 20 -20.04 2.42 -26.41
C GLN A 20 -20.00 2.03 -27.90
N ASN A 21 -19.46 2.89 -28.74
CA ASN A 21 -19.38 2.67 -30.18
C ASN A 21 -18.16 1.84 -30.62
N MET A 22 -17.27 1.46 -29.69
CA MET A 22 -16.16 0.56 -30.00
C MET A 22 -16.67 -0.77 -30.55
N PRO A 23 -15.94 -1.37 -31.51
CA PRO A 23 -16.21 -2.74 -31.96
C PRO A 23 -16.24 -3.73 -30.79
N GLU A 24 -17.10 -4.73 -30.84
CA GLU A 24 -17.24 -5.73 -29.77
C GLU A 24 -15.93 -6.48 -29.46
N ALA A 25 -15.08 -6.68 -30.48
CA ALA A 25 -13.76 -7.29 -30.31
C ALA A 25 -12.84 -6.41 -29.45
N ASP A 26 -12.86 -5.08 -29.65
CA ASP A 26 -12.03 -4.13 -28.93
C ASP A 26 -12.54 -3.93 -27.50
N LYS A 27 -13.87 -3.90 -27.29
CA LYS A 27 -14.45 -3.91 -25.93
C LYS A 27 -14.00 -5.13 -25.14
N LYS A 28 -13.98 -6.29 -25.79
CA LYS A 28 -13.56 -7.54 -25.18
C LYS A 28 -12.05 -7.55 -24.89
N ALA A 29 -11.25 -6.97 -25.77
CA ALA A 29 -9.82 -6.78 -25.57
C ALA A 29 -9.54 -5.87 -24.36
N LEU A 30 -10.27 -4.75 -24.26
CA LEU A 30 -10.20 -3.83 -23.13
C LEU A 30 -10.62 -4.49 -21.80
N GLN A 31 -11.70 -5.28 -21.82
CA GLN A 31 -12.08 -6.07 -20.65
C GLN A 31 -11.00 -7.06 -20.24
N GLY A 32 -10.36 -7.74 -21.20
CA GLY A 32 -9.23 -8.63 -20.93
C GLY A 32 -8.07 -7.91 -20.26
N TRP A 33 -7.79 -6.68 -20.68
CA TRP A 33 -6.77 -5.82 -20.07
C TRP A 33 -7.13 -5.46 -18.62
N TYR A 34 -8.39 -5.12 -18.30
CA TYR A 34 -8.85 -4.87 -16.93
C TYR A 34 -8.75 -6.13 -16.05
N TRP A 35 -9.14 -7.30 -16.56
CA TRP A 35 -9.04 -8.56 -15.81
C TRP A 35 -7.60 -8.96 -15.50
N TYR A 36 -6.64 -8.56 -16.34
CA TYR A 36 -5.24 -8.79 -16.02
C TYR A 36 -4.81 -8.02 -14.76
N ASP A 37 -5.21 -6.76 -14.64
CA ASP A 37 -4.90 -5.94 -13.45
C ASP A 37 -5.58 -6.50 -12.19
N TRP A 38 -6.83 -6.97 -12.33
CA TRP A 38 -7.53 -7.68 -11.25
C TRP A 38 -6.73 -8.88 -10.73
N GLY A 39 -6.20 -9.72 -11.61
CA GLY A 39 -5.41 -10.90 -11.22
C GLY A 39 -4.03 -10.55 -10.69
N ASN A 40 -3.37 -9.62 -11.33
CA ASN A 40 -1.97 -9.23 -11.08
C ASN A 40 -1.77 -8.55 -9.71
N GLN A 41 -2.71 -7.73 -9.26
CA GLN A 41 -2.65 -7.04 -7.97
C GLN A 41 -2.70 -7.99 -6.76
N ALA A 42 -3.13 -9.22 -6.94
CA ALA A 42 -3.04 -10.25 -5.92
C ALA A 42 -1.59 -10.49 -5.46
N TYR A 43 -0.65 -10.53 -6.40
CA TYR A 43 0.77 -10.66 -6.08
C TYR A 43 1.29 -9.43 -5.33
N ALA A 44 0.96 -8.23 -5.81
CA ALA A 44 1.42 -6.99 -5.18
C ALA A 44 0.93 -6.85 -3.74
N LEU A 45 -0.36 -7.07 -3.52
CA LEU A 45 -0.98 -6.79 -2.23
C LEU A 45 -0.70 -7.91 -1.22
N THR A 46 -1.02 -9.15 -1.55
CA THR A 46 -0.85 -10.27 -0.60
C THR A 46 0.61 -10.70 -0.49
N VAL A 47 1.25 -10.99 -1.63
CA VAL A 47 2.59 -11.61 -1.60
C VAL A 47 3.66 -10.60 -1.26
N MET A 48 3.77 -9.49 -2.03
CA MET A 48 4.85 -8.52 -1.84
C MET A 48 4.72 -7.68 -0.57
N THR A 49 3.48 -7.32 -0.18
CA THR A 49 3.30 -6.33 0.89
C THR A 49 3.02 -6.97 2.25
N VAL A 50 2.36 -8.13 2.29
CA VAL A 50 1.91 -8.73 3.56
C VAL A 50 2.69 -9.98 3.92
N ILE A 51 2.62 -11.02 3.09
CA ILE A 51 3.03 -12.37 3.52
C ILE A 51 4.54 -12.61 3.36
N ALA A 52 5.12 -12.30 2.18
CA ALA A 52 6.52 -12.65 1.92
C ALA A 52 7.52 -11.88 2.80
N PRO A 53 7.32 -10.57 3.10
CA PRO A 53 8.22 -9.85 4.02
C PRO A 53 8.26 -10.49 5.40
N ALA A 54 7.11 -10.69 6.02
CA ALA A 54 7.00 -11.26 7.36
C ALA A 54 7.54 -12.70 7.43
N LEU A 55 7.15 -13.55 6.47
CA LEU A 55 7.63 -14.93 6.41
C LEU A 55 9.14 -15.00 6.19
N MET A 56 9.69 -14.14 5.32
CA MET A 56 11.13 -14.14 5.03
C MET A 56 11.94 -13.71 6.24
N ALA A 57 11.48 -12.67 6.95
CA ALA A 57 12.12 -12.20 8.17
C ALA A 57 12.07 -13.29 9.26
N ASN A 58 10.92 -13.90 9.47
CA ASN A 58 10.75 -14.97 10.47
C ASN A 58 11.65 -16.18 10.16
N LEU A 59 11.61 -16.72 8.93
CA LEU A 59 12.46 -17.85 8.55
C LEU A 59 13.95 -17.56 8.66
N TYR A 60 14.37 -16.32 8.34
CA TYR A 60 15.75 -15.89 8.49
C TYR A 60 16.16 -15.83 9.97
N ASN A 61 15.35 -15.20 10.81
CA ASN A 61 15.61 -15.08 12.25
C ASN A 61 15.70 -16.46 12.92
N LEU A 62 14.76 -17.36 12.62
CA LEU A 62 14.77 -18.74 13.11
C LEU A 62 16.02 -19.53 12.65
N ALA A 63 16.46 -19.32 11.41
CA ALA A 63 17.61 -20.05 10.85
C ALA A 63 18.96 -19.53 11.35
N THR A 64 19.08 -18.25 11.64
CA THR A 64 20.34 -17.60 12.00
C THR A 64 20.47 -17.27 13.48
N GLY A 65 19.37 -17.32 14.25
CA GLY A 65 19.35 -16.89 15.64
C GLY A 65 19.53 -15.36 15.82
N THR A 66 19.25 -14.58 14.77
CA THR A 66 19.37 -13.11 14.76
C THR A 66 18.01 -12.46 14.57
N GLN A 67 17.90 -11.16 14.88
CA GLN A 67 16.69 -10.35 14.66
C GLN A 67 16.82 -9.42 13.43
N SER A 68 17.60 -9.80 12.42
CA SER A 68 17.89 -8.99 11.23
C SER A 68 17.20 -9.47 9.95
N GLY A 69 16.08 -10.19 10.08
CA GLY A 69 15.34 -10.74 8.95
C GLY A 69 14.68 -9.71 8.05
N ASP A 70 14.27 -8.57 8.60
CA ASP A 70 13.79 -7.40 7.87
C ASP A 70 14.88 -6.81 6.95
N THR A 71 16.10 -6.68 7.48
CA THR A 71 17.28 -6.24 6.73
C THR A 71 17.60 -7.21 5.60
N PHE A 72 17.52 -8.52 5.87
CA PHE A 72 17.70 -9.53 4.84
C PHE A 72 16.65 -9.40 3.73
N TYR A 73 15.38 -9.25 4.08
CA TYR A 73 14.30 -9.01 3.11
C TYR A 73 14.57 -7.76 2.27
N ALA A 74 14.99 -6.65 2.90
CA ALA A 74 15.31 -5.41 2.20
C ALA A 74 16.41 -5.60 1.14
N TYR A 75 17.44 -6.38 1.43
CA TYR A 75 18.49 -6.72 0.45
C TYR A 75 17.95 -7.56 -0.71
N ILE A 76 17.12 -8.55 -0.45
CA ILE A 76 16.51 -9.38 -1.49
C ILE A 76 15.58 -8.57 -2.39
N LEU A 77 14.77 -7.70 -1.79
CA LEU A 77 13.89 -6.78 -2.53
C LEU A 77 14.72 -5.83 -3.41
N THR A 78 15.75 -5.21 -2.85
CA THR A 78 16.65 -4.30 -3.57
C THR A 78 17.34 -4.99 -4.75
N ALA A 79 17.89 -6.20 -4.53
CA ALA A 79 18.53 -6.97 -5.58
C ALA A 79 17.54 -7.34 -6.71
N SER A 80 16.32 -7.74 -6.35
CA SER A 80 15.26 -8.06 -7.30
C SER A 80 14.87 -6.85 -8.14
N MET A 81 14.71 -5.68 -7.50
CA MET A 81 14.37 -4.44 -8.19
C MET A 81 15.51 -3.94 -9.08
N LEU A 82 16.76 -4.09 -8.66
CA LEU A 82 17.92 -3.72 -9.47
C LEU A 82 17.97 -4.50 -10.79
N LEU A 83 17.68 -5.80 -10.75
CA LEU A 83 17.60 -6.63 -11.96
C LEU A 83 16.50 -6.15 -12.91
N VAL A 84 15.35 -5.79 -12.38
CA VAL A 84 14.25 -5.24 -13.18
C VAL A 84 14.63 -3.88 -13.77
N VAL A 85 15.17 -2.99 -12.95
CA VAL A 85 15.62 -1.65 -13.34
C VAL A 85 16.59 -1.72 -14.53
N VAL A 86 17.55 -2.63 -14.48
CA VAL A 86 18.52 -2.80 -15.59
C VAL A 86 17.85 -3.37 -16.84
N THR A 87 16.94 -4.34 -16.70
CA THR A 87 16.40 -5.10 -17.85
C THR A 87 15.16 -4.45 -18.50
N ALA A 88 14.33 -3.72 -17.73
CA ALA A 88 13.04 -3.21 -18.19
C ALA A 88 13.13 -2.31 -19.44
N PRO A 89 14.03 -1.32 -19.55
CA PRO A 89 14.11 -0.48 -20.74
C PRO A 89 14.49 -1.27 -22.01
N ALA A 90 15.43 -2.22 -21.90
CA ALA A 90 15.82 -3.05 -23.02
C ALA A 90 14.69 -3.98 -23.50
N LEU A 91 13.93 -4.55 -22.56
CA LEU A 91 12.74 -5.35 -22.86
C LEU A 91 11.67 -4.52 -23.53
N GLY A 92 11.47 -3.27 -23.10
CA GLY A 92 10.55 -2.33 -23.75
C GLY A 92 10.91 -2.12 -25.23
N VAL A 93 12.18 -1.86 -25.53
CA VAL A 93 12.65 -1.70 -26.93
C VAL A 93 12.41 -2.95 -27.76
N ILE A 94 12.71 -4.15 -27.23
CA ILE A 94 12.46 -5.42 -27.93
C ILE A 94 10.96 -5.57 -28.21
N ALA A 95 10.11 -5.28 -27.23
CA ALA A 95 8.66 -5.39 -27.36
C ALA A 95 8.06 -4.39 -28.37
N ASP A 96 8.66 -3.22 -28.56
CA ASP A 96 8.21 -2.22 -29.55
C ASP A 96 8.73 -2.49 -30.97
N ARG A 97 9.78 -3.30 -31.11
CA ARG A 97 10.38 -3.61 -32.41
C ARG A 97 9.94 -4.95 -32.98
N MET A 98 9.30 -5.78 -32.19
CA MET A 98 8.87 -7.13 -32.55
C MET A 98 7.41 -7.38 -32.14
N PRO A 99 6.59 -8.08 -32.95
CA PRO A 99 5.20 -8.40 -32.61
C PRO A 99 5.14 -9.56 -31.59
N ILE A 100 5.71 -9.35 -30.41
CA ILE A 100 5.85 -10.36 -29.35
C ILE A 100 5.42 -9.84 -27.96
N LYS A 101 4.76 -8.66 -27.88
CA LYS A 101 4.33 -8.07 -26.60
C LYS A 101 3.50 -9.04 -25.77
N LYS A 102 2.46 -9.63 -26.36
CA LYS A 102 1.60 -10.60 -25.70
C LYS A 102 2.33 -11.88 -25.31
N LYS A 103 3.24 -12.36 -26.16
CA LYS A 103 4.07 -13.53 -25.88
C LYS A 103 5.01 -13.27 -24.71
N LEU A 104 5.65 -12.09 -24.66
CA LEU A 104 6.51 -11.68 -23.54
C LEU A 104 5.69 -11.55 -22.26
N LEU A 105 4.55 -10.86 -22.28
CA LEU A 105 3.68 -10.73 -21.12
C LEU A 105 3.27 -12.11 -20.58
N LYS A 106 2.88 -13.03 -21.48
CA LYS A 106 2.53 -14.40 -21.08
C LYS A 106 3.69 -15.13 -20.40
N TRP A 107 4.92 -14.97 -20.90
CA TRP A 107 6.10 -15.60 -20.31
C TRP A 107 6.44 -15.00 -18.93
N TYR A 108 6.41 -13.67 -18.77
CA TYR A 108 6.61 -13.01 -17.48
C TYR A 108 5.56 -13.44 -16.46
N THR A 109 4.28 -13.48 -16.88
CA THR A 109 3.20 -13.94 -16.02
C THR A 109 3.39 -15.41 -15.63
N PHE A 110 3.75 -16.27 -16.57
CA PHE A 110 3.98 -17.69 -16.29
C PHE A 110 5.11 -17.91 -15.29
N VAL A 111 6.24 -17.23 -15.46
CA VAL A 111 7.35 -17.27 -14.51
C VAL A 111 6.89 -16.74 -13.15
N GLY A 112 6.26 -15.57 -13.09
CA GLY A 112 5.76 -14.98 -11.85
C GLY A 112 4.82 -15.93 -11.09
N VAL A 113 3.85 -16.51 -11.79
CA VAL A 113 2.86 -17.45 -11.24
C VAL A 113 3.49 -18.71 -10.67
N ILE A 114 4.40 -19.35 -11.42
CA ILE A 114 5.06 -20.59 -10.96
C ILE A 114 5.89 -20.31 -9.70
N PHE A 115 6.73 -19.28 -9.73
CA PHE A 115 7.60 -18.99 -8.60
C PHE A 115 6.80 -18.47 -7.38
N THR A 116 5.66 -17.81 -7.59
CA THR A 116 4.72 -17.50 -6.51
C THR A 116 4.16 -18.77 -5.85
N ALA A 117 3.73 -19.76 -6.63
CA ALA A 117 3.25 -21.02 -6.07
C ALA A 117 4.36 -21.77 -5.30
N LEU A 118 5.58 -21.78 -5.83
CA LEU A 118 6.73 -22.44 -5.21
C LEU A 118 7.18 -21.80 -3.89
N MET A 119 6.89 -20.50 -3.65
CA MET A 119 7.14 -19.87 -2.34
C MET A 119 6.42 -20.60 -1.21
N GLY A 120 5.24 -21.18 -1.47
CA GLY A 120 4.48 -21.94 -0.49
C GLY A 120 5.19 -23.20 0.03
N ALA A 121 6.22 -23.67 -0.66
CA ALA A 121 7.02 -24.80 -0.19
C ALA A 121 8.13 -24.38 0.80
N ALA A 122 8.51 -23.11 0.84
CA ALA A 122 9.67 -22.64 1.62
C ALA A 122 9.62 -23.01 3.12
N PRO A 123 8.47 -22.90 3.84
CA PRO A 123 8.41 -23.25 5.26
C PRO A 123 8.75 -24.72 5.58
N TYR A 124 8.61 -25.61 4.59
CA TYR A 124 8.87 -27.04 4.77
C TYR A 124 10.37 -27.42 4.66
N PHE A 125 11.24 -26.47 4.34
CA PHE A 125 12.69 -26.73 4.17
C PHE A 125 13.53 -26.35 5.41
N GLY A 126 12.90 -26.13 6.56
CA GLY A 126 13.58 -25.84 7.83
C GLY A 126 14.57 -24.67 7.70
N SER A 127 15.81 -24.85 8.15
CA SER A 127 16.85 -23.82 8.15
C SER A 127 17.27 -23.28 6.77
N GLN A 128 16.88 -23.93 5.67
CA GLN A 128 17.14 -23.45 4.30
C GLN A 128 15.93 -22.72 3.71
N GLY A 129 14.80 -22.70 4.40
CA GLY A 129 13.54 -22.12 3.92
C GLY A 129 13.67 -20.67 3.50
N TYR A 130 14.40 -19.84 4.26
CA TYR A 130 14.59 -18.42 3.93
C TYR A 130 15.33 -18.19 2.61
N ILE A 131 16.35 -19.04 2.28
CA ILE A 131 17.09 -18.95 1.00
C ILE A 131 16.16 -19.32 -0.15
N ILE A 132 15.40 -20.41 0.00
CA ILE A 132 14.45 -20.86 -1.02
C ILE A 132 13.41 -19.79 -1.26
N LEU A 133 12.82 -19.24 -0.20
CA LEU A 133 11.83 -18.14 -0.30
C LEU A 133 12.43 -16.93 -0.99
N ALA A 134 13.64 -16.51 -0.63
CA ALA A 134 14.33 -15.37 -1.22
C ALA A 134 14.53 -15.53 -2.74
N VAL A 135 15.00 -16.70 -3.18
CA VAL A 135 15.21 -16.99 -4.62
C VAL A 135 13.87 -17.01 -5.37
N MET A 136 12.85 -17.70 -4.83
CA MET A 136 11.52 -17.78 -5.45
C MET A 136 10.88 -16.38 -5.51
N TYR A 137 11.00 -15.58 -4.44
CA TYR A 137 10.49 -14.22 -4.36
C TYR A 137 11.18 -13.30 -5.38
N ALA A 138 12.52 -13.36 -5.48
CA ALA A 138 13.26 -12.55 -6.44
C ALA A 138 12.80 -12.83 -7.89
N ILE A 139 12.68 -14.09 -8.27
CA ILE A 139 12.24 -14.48 -9.62
C ILE A 139 10.75 -14.12 -9.83
N GLY A 140 9.89 -14.36 -8.84
CA GLY A 140 8.48 -13.97 -8.87
C GLY A 140 8.29 -12.47 -9.06
N THR A 141 9.08 -11.66 -8.35
CA THR A 141 9.09 -10.20 -8.43
C THR A 141 9.56 -9.70 -9.81
N ILE A 142 10.56 -10.35 -10.41
CA ILE A 142 10.98 -10.06 -11.79
C ILE A 142 9.82 -10.38 -12.76
N GLY A 143 9.14 -11.51 -12.58
CA GLY A 143 7.97 -11.89 -13.36
C GLY A 143 6.85 -10.87 -13.28
N PHE A 144 6.53 -10.41 -12.08
CA PHE A 144 5.52 -9.38 -11.82
C PHE A 144 5.89 -8.02 -12.41
N THR A 145 7.05 -7.50 -12.06
CA THR A 145 7.46 -6.13 -12.43
C THR A 145 7.78 -6.02 -13.92
N GLY A 146 8.49 -7.02 -14.48
CA GLY A 146 8.76 -7.07 -15.92
C GLY A 146 7.46 -7.26 -16.73
N GLY A 147 6.52 -8.09 -16.23
CA GLY A 147 5.19 -8.22 -16.80
C GLY A 147 4.44 -6.91 -16.82
N ASN A 148 4.48 -6.11 -15.75
CA ASN A 148 3.80 -4.83 -15.66
C ASN A 148 4.31 -3.79 -16.67
N VAL A 149 5.61 -3.76 -16.96
CA VAL A 149 6.16 -2.88 -18.02
C VAL A 149 5.48 -3.18 -19.37
N ILE A 150 5.38 -4.44 -19.72
CA ILE A 150 4.74 -4.87 -20.99
C ILE A 150 3.21 -4.65 -20.92
N TYR A 151 2.56 -4.99 -19.81
CA TYR A 151 1.13 -4.79 -19.60
C TYR A 151 0.70 -3.32 -19.79
N TYR A 152 1.42 -2.39 -19.16
CA TYR A 152 1.13 -0.97 -19.33
C TYR A 152 1.32 -0.48 -20.76
N SER A 153 2.26 -1.05 -21.51
CA SER A 153 2.49 -0.69 -22.90
C SER A 153 1.35 -1.09 -23.86
N PHE A 154 0.42 -1.93 -23.44
CA PHE A 154 -0.81 -2.21 -24.18
C PHE A 154 -1.83 -1.08 -24.09
N MET A 155 -1.81 -0.28 -23.02
CA MET A 155 -2.84 0.70 -22.72
C MET A 155 -3.17 1.65 -23.89
N PRO A 156 -2.21 2.25 -24.62
CA PRO A 156 -2.50 3.14 -25.74
C PRO A 156 -3.18 2.45 -26.93
N TYR A 157 -3.12 1.11 -27.02
CA TYR A 157 -3.79 0.33 -28.06
C TYR A 157 -5.20 -0.12 -27.66
N MET A 158 -5.62 0.12 -26.40
CA MET A 158 -6.91 -0.34 -25.90
C MET A 158 -8.06 0.60 -26.22
N ALA A 159 -7.80 1.88 -26.41
CA ALA A 159 -8.81 2.90 -26.71
C ALA A 159 -8.14 4.17 -27.27
N GLU A 160 -8.97 5.10 -27.79
CA GLU A 160 -8.49 6.40 -28.27
C GLU A 160 -7.83 7.22 -27.12
N LYS A 161 -6.88 8.08 -27.47
CA LYS A 161 -6.13 8.92 -26.48
C LYS A 161 -7.04 9.70 -25.53
N ARG A 162 -8.20 10.19 -26.01
CA ARG A 162 -9.20 10.90 -25.19
C ARG A 162 -9.84 10.01 -24.09
N CYS A 163 -9.75 8.68 -24.23
CA CYS A 163 -10.30 7.75 -23.25
C CYS A 163 -9.29 7.29 -22.19
N MET A 164 -8.03 7.73 -22.26
CA MET A 164 -6.94 7.21 -21.43
C MET A 164 -7.17 7.40 -19.92
N ASP A 165 -7.75 8.54 -19.50
CA ASP A 165 -8.09 8.77 -18.09
C ASP A 165 -9.11 7.75 -17.57
N HIS A 166 -10.13 7.44 -18.38
CA HIS A 166 -11.13 6.44 -18.03
C HIS A 166 -10.51 5.04 -17.99
N VAL A 167 -9.79 4.66 -19.05
CA VAL A 167 -9.16 3.33 -19.17
C VAL A 167 -8.18 3.10 -18.02
N SER A 168 -7.31 4.07 -17.73
CA SER A 168 -6.37 3.97 -16.63
C SER A 168 -7.06 3.83 -15.28
N SER A 169 -8.07 4.69 -15.01
CA SER A 169 -8.78 4.70 -13.73
C SER A 169 -9.57 3.42 -13.50
N VAL A 170 -10.27 2.91 -14.51
CA VAL A 170 -11.00 1.64 -14.43
C VAL A 170 -10.03 0.47 -14.22
N GLY A 171 -8.89 0.43 -14.95
CA GLY A 171 -7.86 -0.59 -14.75
C GLY A 171 -7.37 -0.64 -13.31
N TYR A 172 -6.99 0.52 -12.74
CA TYR A 172 -6.57 0.57 -11.33
C TYR A 172 -7.68 0.15 -10.36
N ALA A 173 -8.94 0.54 -10.61
CA ALA A 173 -10.07 0.11 -9.78
C ALA A 173 -10.24 -1.42 -9.81
N TYR A 174 -10.11 -2.05 -10.99
CA TYR A 174 -10.11 -3.50 -11.11
C TYR A 174 -8.97 -4.13 -10.30
N GLY A 175 -7.75 -3.57 -10.38
CA GLY A 175 -6.60 -4.03 -9.63
C GLY A 175 -6.85 -3.99 -8.11
N PHE A 176 -7.28 -2.84 -7.60
CA PHE A 176 -7.60 -2.69 -6.17
C PHE A 176 -8.71 -3.64 -5.71
N MET A 177 -9.77 -3.82 -6.51
CA MET A 177 -10.84 -4.77 -6.19
C MET A 177 -10.33 -6.20 -6.12
N GLY A 178 -9.61 -6.65 -7.15
CA GLY A 178 -9.11 -8.02 -7.25
C GLY A 178 -8.11 -8.35 -6.14
N GLY A 179 -7.18 -7.43 -5.86
CA GLY A 179 -6.20 -7.57 -4.79
C GLY A 179 -6.82 -7.60 -3.40
N SER A 180 -7.74 -6.66 -3.13
CA SER A 180 -8.43 -6.59 -1.83
C SER A 180 -9.32 -7.80 -1.57
N LEU A 181 -10.06 -8.27 -2.57
CA LEU A 181 -10.92 -9.44 -2.43
C LEU A 181 -10.10 -10.69 -2.08
N LEU A 182 -8.99 -10.90 -2.76
CA LEU A 182 -8.13 -12.03 -2.47
C LEU A 182 -7.44 -11.89 -1.11
N LEU A 183 -7.00 -10.68 -0.73
CA LEU A 183 -6.40 -10.44 0.58
C LEU A 183 -7.39 -10.78 1.71
N VAL A 184 -8.66 -10.39 1.61
CA VAL A 184 -9.69 -10.77 2.59
C VAL A 184 -9.85 -12.29 2.66
N PHE A 185 -9.87 -12.97 1.51
CA PHE A 185 -9.92 -14.44 1.49
C PHE A 185 -8.71 -15.05 2.21
N HIS A 186 -7.52 -14.49 2.04
CA HIS A 186 -6.31 -14.94 2.72
C HIS A 186 -6.33 -14.66 4.23
N LEU A 187 -6.89 -13.51 4.66
CA LEU A 187 -7.09 -13.23 6.08
C LEU A 187 -8.04 -14.24 6.73
N ILE A 188 -9.10 -14.66 6.02
CA ILE A 188 -9.96 -15.73 6.50
C ILE A 188 -9.19 -17.05 6.65
N ILE A 189 -8.26 -17.37 5.76
CA ILE A 189 -7.41 -18.56 5.89
C ILE A 189 -6.49 -18.46 7.11
N LEU A 190 -5.89 -17.27 7.33
CA LEU A 190 -4.93 -17.07 8.43
C LEU A 190 -5.59 -17.02 9.80
N LEU A 191 -6.63 -16.20 9.93
CA LEU A 191 -7.27 -15.85 11.20
C LEU A 191 -8.55 -16.65 11.47
N GLY A 192 -9.07 -17.35 10.47
CA GLY A 192 -10.29 -18.14 10.62
C GLY A 192 -10.07 -19.38 11.51
N PRO A 193 -11.17 -19.93 12.08
CA PRO A 193 -11.13 -21.06 13.00
C PRO A 193 -10.85 -22.39 12.27
N PHE A 194 -9.82 -22.40 11.43
CA PHE A 194 -9.36 -23.60 10.73
C PHE A 194 -8.21 -24.21 11.50
N ASP A 195 -8.38 -25.42 11.95
CA ASP A 195 -7.32 -26.21 12.60
C ASP A 195 -6.32 -26.77 11.55
N TRP A 196 -5.81 -25.86 10.71
CA TRP A 196 -4.80 -26.18 9.71
C TRP A 196 -3.42 -25.75 10.21
N ASP A 197 -2.42 -26.58 9.92
CA ASP A 197 -1.03 -26.20 10.17
C ASP A 197 -0.67 -24.87 9.50
N THR A 198 0.09 -24.03 10.19
CA THR A 198 0.48 -22.69 9.72
C THR A 198 1.21 -22.73 8.38
N ASN A 199 2.11 -23.72 8.18
CA ASN A 199 2.81 -23.88 6.93
C ASN A 199 1.86 -24.23 5.78
N PHE A 200 0.81 -25.01 6.07
CA PHE A 200 -0.23 -25.31 5.09
C PHE A 200 -1.07 -24.08 4.76
N LYS A 201 -1.46 -23.24 5.75
CA LYS A 201 -2.16 -21.98 5.52
C LYS A 201 -1.34 -21.07 4.60
N LEU A 202 -0.03 -20.92 4.87
CA LEU A 202 0.88 -20.12 4.04
C LEU A 202 1.01 -20.68 2.62
N ALA A 203 1.17 -22.00 2.48
CA ALA A 203 1.22 -22.64 1.17
C ALA A 203 -0.07 -22.41 0.36
N ALA A 204 -1.24 -22.53 1.01
CA ALA A 204 -2.54 -22.28 0.39
C ALA A 204 -2.67 -20.82 -0.10
N ILE A 205 -2.14 -19.84 0.64
CA ILE A 205 -2.13 -18.44 0.27
C ILE A 205 -1.27 -18.20 -0.99
N PHE A 206 -0.05 -18.73 -1.05
CA PHE A 206 0.80 -18.57 -2.22
C PHE A 206 0.23 -19.26 -3.46
N VAL A 207 -0.31 -20.47 -3.31
CA VAL A 207 -0.92 -21.23 -4.41
C VAL A 207 -2.19 -20.54 -4.90
N SER A 208 -3.07 -20.09 -4.02
CA SER A 208 -4.30 -19.39 -4.43
C SER A 208 -4.00 -18.04 -5.08
N SER A 209 -3.00 -17.28 -4.61
CA SER A 209 -2.51 -16.06 -5.28
C SER A 209 -2.03 -16.34 -6.69
N SER A 210 -1.29 -17.41 -6.88
CA SER A 210 -0.78 -17.89 -8.15
C SER A 210 -1.91 -18.28 -9.12
N LEU A 211 -2.87 -19.08 -8.65
CA LEU A 211 -4.04 -19.49 -9.44
C LEU A 211 -4.93 -18.30 -9.81
N TRP A 212 -5.11 -17.35 -8.90
CA TRP A 212 -5.86 -16.11 -9.15
C TRP A 212 -5.21 -15.29 -10.25
N TRP A 213 -3.92 -15.03 -10.14
CA TRP A 213 -3.19 -14.27 -11.16
C TRP A 213 -3.22 -14.94 -12.53
N TRP A 214 -2.97 -16.25 -12.60
CA TRP A 214 -3.02 -16.99 -13.85
C TRP A 214 -4.43 -17.04 -14.45
N GLY A 215 -5.45 -17.32 -13.62
CA GLY A 215 -6.83 -17.45 -14.08
C GLY A 215 -7.35 -16.19 -14.75
N PHE A 216 -7.18 -15.03 -14.10
CA PHE A 216 -7.60 -13.75 -14.67
C PHE A 216 -6.65 -13.27 -15.78
N GLY A 217 -5.37 -13.51 -15.66
CA GLY A 217 -4.39 -13.22 -16.71
C GLY A 217 -4.68 -13.98 -18.01
N ALA A 218 -5.18 -15.21 -17.92
CA ALA A 218 -5.58 -16.01 -19.09
C ALA A 218 -6.69 -15.35 -19.91
N LEU A 219 -7.58 -14.55 -19.29
CA LEU A 219 -8.61 -13.81 -20.00
C LEU A 219 -8.01 -12.76 -20.95
N MET A 220 -6.99 -12.03 -20.49
CA MET A 220 -6.25 -11.11 -21.37
C MET A 220 -5.58 -11.86 -22.50
N PHE A 221 -4.92 -12.97 -22.21
CA PHE A 221 -4.26 -13.76 -23.28
C PHE A 221 -5.23 -14.33 -24.30
N LYS A 222 -6.51 -14.55 -23.94
CA LYS A 222 -7.54 -15.02 -24.84
C LYS A 222 -8.19 -13.91 -25.65
N TRP A 223 -8.46 -12.75 -25.04
CA TRP A 223 -9.30 -11.71 -25.61
C TRP A 223 -8.54 -10.54 -26.23
N THR A 224 -7.35 -10.23 -25.74
CA THR A 224 -6.55 -9.12 -26.25
C THR A 224 -5.66 -9.61 -27.38
N PRO A 225 -5.75 -9.06 -28.60
CA PRO A 225 -4.88 -9.43 -29.73
C PRO A 225 -3.43 -8.95 -29.49
N GLU A 226 -2.48 -9.50 -30.24
CA GLU A 226 -1.14 -8.93 -30.36
C GLU A 226 -1.25 -7.61 -31.12
N PRO A 227 -0.72 -6.48 -30.62
CA PRO A 227 -0.71 -5.24 -31.38
C PRO A 227 0.07 -5.40 -32.69
N GLU A 228 -0.48 -4.87 -33.78
CA GLU A 228 0.21 -4.85 -35.07
C GLU A 228 1.37 -3.86 -35.02
N ILE A 229 2.58 -4.37 -34.94
CA ILE A 229 3.81 -3.60 -34.96
C ILE A 229 4.58 -4.01 -36.21
N PRO A 230 4.90 -3.10 -37.15
CA PRO A 230 5.79 -3.43 -38.25
C PRO A 230 7.14 -3.80 -37.69
N SER A 231 7.55 -5.04 -37.92
CA SER A 231 8.82 -5.56 -37.44
C SER A 231 9.96 -4.96 -38.25
N ASN A 232 10.80 -4.16 -37.60
CA ASN A 232 12.04 -3.63 -38.19
C ASN A 232 13.29 -4.33 -37.67
N MET A 233 13.13 -5.34 -36.83
CA MET A 233 14.23 -6.05 -36.21
C MET A 233 14.21 -7.52 -36.65
N GLU A 234 15.21 -7.92 -37.40
CA GLU A 234 15.46 -9.33 -37.68
C GLU A 234 15.98 -10.04 -36.44
N TRP A 235 15.40 -11.17 -36.08
CA TRP A 235 15.87 -11.98 -34.97
C TRP A 235 17.18 -12.68 -35.33
N GLN A 236 18.30 -12.15 -34.87
CA GLN A 236 19.64 -12.74 -35.02
C GLN A 236 20.18 -13.33 -33.71
N GLY A 237 19.28 -13.64 -32.76
CA GLY A 237 19.63 -14.18 -31.46
C GLY A 237 19.55 -13.16 -30.31
N LEU A 238 19.50 -13.70 -29.08
CA LEU A 238 19.27 -12.90 -27.86
C LEU A 238 20.38 -11.85 -27.64
N SER A 239 21.64 -12.20 -27.85
CA SER A 239 22.79 -11.29 -27.66
C SER A 239 22.72 -10.09 -28.60
N HIS A 240 22.38 -10.30 -29.88
CA HIS A 240 22.22 -9.22 -30.86
C HIS A 240 21.03 -8.31 -30.51
N ALA A 241 19.87 -8.89 -30.16
CA ALA A 241 18.69 -8.16 -29.75
C ALA A 241 18.94 -7.30 -28.50
N THR A 242 19.63 -7.86 -27.49
CA THR A 242 20.00 -7.15 -26.28
C THR A 242 20.96 -5.99 -26.56
N LYS A 243 21.99 -6.19 -27.38
CA LYS A 243 22.92 -5.12 -27.75
C LYS A 243 22.24 -3.97 -28.49
N LEU A 244 21.34 -4.30 -29.44
CA LEU A 244 20.54 -3.28 -30.14
C LEU A 244 19.61 -2.54 -29.18
N ALA A 245 18.94 -3.27 -28.28
CA ALA A 245 18.03 -2.70 -27.31
C ALA A 245 18.73 -1.69 -26.38
N TYR A 246 19.88 -2.06 -25.79
CA TYR A 246 20.64 -1.11 -24.96
C TYR A 246 21.23 0.05 -25.77
N GLY A 247 21.65 -0.18 -27.02
CA GLY A 247 22.05 0.88 -27.93
C GLY A 247 20.91 1.90 -28.16
N GLN A 248 19.69 1.39 -28.37
CA GLN A 248 18.50 2.23 -28.54
C GLN A 248 18.14 2.98 -27.24
N VAL A 249 18.17 2.30 -26.10
CA VAL A 249 17.97 2.93 -24.78
C VAL A 249 18.91 4.11 -24.57
N PHE A 250 20.20 3.93 -24.91
CA PHE A 250 21.19 5.01 -24.80
C PHE A 250 20.91 6.18 -25.77
N LEU A 251 20.47 5.87 -26.98
CA LEU A 251 20.06 6.88 -27.96
C LEU A 251 18.85 7.65 -27.46
N THR A 252 17.86 6.96 -26.89
CA THR A 252 16.65 7.58 -26.32
C THR A 252 16.98 8.52 -25.17
N PHE A 253 17.95 8.16 -24.31
CA PHE A 253 18.46 9.09 -23.29
C PHE A 253 19.05 10.36 -23.90
N LYS A 254 19.77 10.26 -25.02
CA LYS A 254 20.26 11.44 -25.74
C LYS A 254 19.14 12.22 -26.40
N GLU A 255 18.13 11.53 -26.89
CA GLU A 255 16.98 12.14 -27.58
C GLU A 255 15.95 12.74 -26.64
N ILE A 256 15.99 12.43 -25.33
CA ILE A 256 15.04 12.95 -24.33
C ILE A 256 14.99 14.49 -24.34
N LYS A 257 16.06 15.13 -24.81
CA LYS A 257 16.09 16.58 -25.03
C LYS A 257 15.08 17.07 -26.07
N LYS A 258 14.64 16.22 -26.99
CA LYS A 258 13.57 16.53 -27.97
C LYS A 258 12.20 16.55 -27.29
N PHE A 259 12.02 15.71 -26.28
CA PHE A 259 10.80 15.54 -25.49
C PHE A 259 10.88 16.33 -24.17
N LYS A 260 11.15 17.65 -24.26
CA LYS A 260 11.36 18.50 -23.06
C LYS A 260 10.22 18.42 -22.06
N VAL A 261 8.99 18.36 -22.55
CA VAL A 261 7.79 18.28 -21.70
C VAL A 261 7.72 16.93 -21.00
N LEU A 262 7.98 15.85 -21.73
CA LEU A 262 8.04 14.49 -21.16
C LEU A 262 9.19 14.37 -20.14
N ALA A 263 10.37 14.93 -20.44
CA ALA A 263 11.50 14.94 -19.51
C ALA A 263 11.17 15.68 -18.21
N LEU A 264 10.48 16.83 -18.30
CA LEU A 264 9.99 17.56 -17.13
C LEU A 264 8.97 16.75 -16.34
N PHE A 265 8.04 16.08 -17.02
CA PHE A 265 7.07 15.20 -16.36
C PHE A 265 7.76 14.02 -15.67
N LEU A 266 8.74 13.37 -16.30
CA LEU A 266 9.49 12.27 -15.70
C LEU A 266 10.29 12.71 -14.47
N ALA A 267 10.87 13.92 -14.49
CA ALA A 267 11.52 14.50 -13.32
C ALA A 267 10.51 14.78 -12.19
N ALA A 268 9.34 15.34 -12.54
CA ALA A 268 8.25 15.52 -11.58
C ALA A 268 7.76 14.18 -11.01
N TYR A 269 7.58 13.19 -11.89
CA TYR A 269 7.15 11.83 -11.53
C TYR A 269 8.13 11.16 -10.57
N LEU A 270 9.44 11.27 -10.85
CA LEU A 270 10.47 10.74 -9.95
C LEU A 270 10.26 11.26 -8.53
N LEU A 271 10.08 12.57 -8.36
CA LEU A 271 9.94 13.20 -7.06
C LEU A 271 8.63 12.84 -6.37
N PHE A 272 7.48 13.06 -7.01
CA PHE A 272 6.22 12.81 -6.32
C PHE A 272 5.92 11.32 -6.12
N TYR A 273 6.32 10.48 -7.06
CA TYR A 273 6.10 9.03 -6.95
C TYR A 273 7.01 8.40 -5.90
N ASP A 274 8.23 8.92 -5.76
CA ASP A 274 9.13 8.62 -4.66
C ASP A 274 8.48 8.90 -3.31
N GLY A 275 8.00 10.12 -3.12
CA GLY A 275 7.38 10.51 -1.86
C GLY A 275 6.11 9.69 -1.55
N VAL A 276 5.24 9.48 -2.55
CA VAL A 276 4.02 8.67 -2.38
C VAL A 276 4.34 7.22 -1.99
N ASN A 277 5.29 6.57 -2.67
CA ASN A 277 5.69 5.21 -2.33
C ASN A 277 6.39 5.12 -0.98
N THR A 278 7.23 6.11 -0.65
CA THR A 278 7.93 6.14 0.64
C THR A 278 6.95 6.25 1.80
N ILE A 279 5.96 7.17 1.73
CA ILE A 279 4.91 7.26 2.75
C ILE A 279 4.16 5.93 2.86
N ALA A 280 3.77 5.33 1.74
CA ALA A 280 3.04 4.07 1.74
C ALA A 280 3.86 2.90 2.33
N SER A 281 5.17 2.82 2.05
CA SER A 281 6.03 1.76 2.56
C SER A 281 6.47 1.97 4.01
N MET A 282 6.60 3.23 4.45
CA MET A 282 7.01 3.56 5.82
C MET A 282 5.84 3.70 6.79
N ALA A 283 4.60 3.75 6.30
CA ALA A 283 3.42 3.89 7.15
C ALA A 283 3.36 2.81 8.25
N SER A 284 3.59 1.55 7.89
CA SER A 284 3.58 0.45 8.85
C SER A 284 4.66 0.61 9.92
N ALA A 285 5.90 0.92 9.51
CA ALA A 285 6.99 1.15 10.44
C ALA A 285 6.74 2.37 11.34
N PHE A 286 6.16 3.44 10.81
CA PHE A 286 5.76 4.60 11.59
C PHE A 286 4.67 4.28 12.60
N GLY A 287 3.64 3.52 12.20
CA GLY A 287 2.57 3.08 13.09
C GLY A 287 3.08 2.22 14.25
N GLU A 288 4.07 1.38 13.99
CA GLU A 288 4.66 0.49 14.98
C GLU A 288 5.67 1.22 15.89
N SER A 289 6.60 1.98 15.32
CA SER A 289 7.69 2.62 16.07
C SER A 289 7.27 3.89 16.80
N VAL A 290 6.40 4.73 16.20
CA VAL A 290 6.01 6.04 16.76
C VAL A 290 4.69 5.98 17.50
N LEU A 291 3.70 5.29 16.92
CA LEU A 291 2.35 5.18 17.49
C LEU A 291 2.15 3.88 18.28
N ARG A 292 3.13 2.98 18.20
CA ARG A 292 3.17 1.68 18.91
C ARG A 292 1.88 0.87 18.73
N LEU A 293 1.34 0.92 17.50
CA LEU A 293 0.13 0.21 17.12
C LEU A 293 0.40 -1.28 16.92
N ASN A 294 -0.55 -2.10 17.31
CA ASN A 294 -0.51 -3.54 17.03
C ASN A 294 -0.34 -3.80 15.51
N PRO A 295 0.47 -4.76 15.08
CA PRO A 295 0.65 -5.15 13.67
C PRO A 295 -0.65 -5.40 12.90
N ALA A 296 -1.71 -5.88 13.58
CA ALA A 296 -3.03 -6.03 12.97
C ALA A 296 -3.60 -4.71 12.44
N MET A 297 -3.34 -3.59 13.10
CA MET A 297 -3.77 -2.26 12.67
C MET A 297 -3.13 -1.84 11.34
N ASN A 298 -1.93 -2.31 11.03
CA ASN A 298 -1.27 -2.09 9.75
C ASN A 298 -2.01 -2.82 8.61
N ILE A 299 -2.53 -4.02 8.86
CA ILE A 299 -3.36 -4.75 7.91
C ILE A 299 -4.68 -4.01 7.69
N PHE A 300 -5.32 -3.49 8.74
CA PHE A 300 -6.51 -2.67 8.64
C PHE A 300 -6.27 -1.39 7.83
N LEU A 301 -5.14 -0.69 8.06
CA LEU A 301 -4.75 0.46 7.26
C LEU A 301 -4.66 0.09 5.78
N LEU A 302 -3.93 -0.97 5.44
CA LEU A 302 -3.73 -1.41 4.06
C LEU A 302 -5.05 -1.74 3.37
N LEU A 303 -5.96 -2.43 4.06
CA LEU A 303 -7.29 -2.74 3.56
C LEU A 303 -8.12 -1.47 3.35
N THR A 304 -8.11 -0.55 4.33
CA THR A 304 -8.80 0.73 4.25
C THR A 304 -8.35 1.53 3.03
N VAL A 305 -7.01 1.67 2.86
CA VAL A 305 -6.42 2.36 1.71
C VAL A 305 -6.91 1.77 0.38
N ASN A 306 -6.85 0.44 0.23
CA ASN A 306 -7.21 -0.21 -1.02
C ASN A 306 -8.71 -0.14 -1.31
N VAL A 307 -9.55 -0.34 -0.31
CA VAL A 307 -11.02 -0.29 -0.44
C VAL A 307 -11.49 1.12 -0.83
N VAL A 308 -10.94 2.15 -0.19
CA VAL A 308 -11.26 3.55 -0.52
C VAL A 308 -10.70 3.97 -1.87
N ALA A 309 -9.53 3.46 -2.26
CA ALA A 309 -8.93 3.76 -3.55
C ALA A 309 -9.82 3.35 -4.73
N ILE A 310 -10.65 2.30 -4.61
CA ILE A 310 -11.53 1.83 -5.67
C ILE A 310 -12.47 2.92 -6.18
N PRO A 311 -13.43 3.46 -5.38
CA PRO A 311 -14.35 4.49 -5.85
C PRO A 311 -13.64 5.80 -6.16
N MET A 312 -12.58 6.14 -5.43
CA MET A 312 -11.86 7.39 -5.61
C MET A 312 -11.06 7.42 -6.91
N THR A 313 -10.46 6.31 -7.33
CA THR A 313 -9.81 6.20 -8.64
C THR A 313 -10.79 6.52 -9.78
N ILE A 314 -12.02 6.01 -9.70
CA ILE A 314 -13.05 6.25 -10.69
C ILE A 314 -13.55 7.71 -10.65
N LEU A 315 -13.74 8.28 -9.45
CA LEU A 315 -14.15 9.67 -9.28
C LEU A 315 -13.09 10.64 -9.82
N PHE A 316 -11.83 10.40 -9.56
CA PHE A 316 -10.75 11.23 -10.09
C PHE A 316 -10.56 11.04 -11.60
N GLY A 317 -10.85 9.86 -12.16
CA GLY A 317 -10.95 9.66 -13.60
C GLY A 317 -12.03 10.52 -14.24
N LYS A 318 -13.22 10.62 -13.62
CA LYS A 318 -14.27 11.55 -14.06
C LYS A 318 -13.85 13.01 -13.88
N LEU A 319 -13.20 13.35 -12.79
CA LEU A 319 -12.69 14.70 -12.53
C LEU A 319 -11.64 15.09 -13.60
N ALA A 320 -10.76 14.15 -13.96
CA ALA A 320 -9.77 14.36 -15.02
C ALA A 320 -10.43 14.65 -16.38
N ASN A 321 -11.50 13.92 -16.71
CA ASN A 321 -12.28 14.21 -17.93
C ASN A 321 -12.95 15.58 -17.95
N ILE A 322 -13.31 16.14 -16.76
CA ILE A 322 -14.00 17.43 -16.65
C ILE A 322 -13.04 18.60 -16.50
N LYS A 323 -12.00 18.46 -15.68
CA LYS A 323 -11.07 19.52 -15.28
C LYS A 323 -9.65 19.33 -15.82
N GLY A 324 -9.38 18.23 -16.50
CA GLY A 324 -8.09 17.84 -17.05
C GLY A 324 -7.27 16.95 -16.10
N THR A 325 -6.52 16.04 -16.70
CA THR A 325 -5.68 15.03 -16.00
C THR A 325 -4.66 15.67 -15.07
N LYS A 326 -4.01 16.74 -15.51
CA LYS A 326 -3.03 17.50 -14.71
C LYS A 326 -3.64 18.06 -13.42
N PHE A 327 -4.85 18.64 -13.48
CA PHE A 327 -5.55 19.16 -12.31
C PHE A 327 -5.86 18.03 -11.31
N ALA A 328 -6.41 16.91 -11.80
CA ALA A 328 -6.75 15.76 -10.96
C ALA A 328 -5.50 15.17 -10.28
N LEU A 329 -4.40 15.04 -11.01
CA LEU A 329 -3.11 14.60 -10.45
C LEU A 329 -2.61 15.55 -9.36
N MET A 330 -2.54 16.84 -9.63
CA MET A 330 -2.06 17.81 -8.65
C MET A 330 -2.93 17.85 -7.39
N LEU A 331 -4.25 17.75 -7.53
CA LEU A 331 -5.17 17.70 -6.39
C LEU A 331 -4.89 16.48 -5.51
N SER A 332 -4.68 15.29 -6.11
CA SER A 332 -4.37 14.08 -5.35
C SER A 332 -3.03 14.20 -4.60
N LEU A 333 -2.02 14.80 -5.21
CA LEU A 333 -0.72 15.02 -4.57
C LEU A 333 -0.81 16.03 -3.41
N LEU A 334 -1.61 17.09 -3.56
CA LEU A 334 -1.86 18.05 -2.47
C LEU A 334 -2.61 17.40 -1.29
N ILE A 335 -3.57 16.51 -1.58
CA ILE A 335 -4.23 15.72 -0.52
C ILE A 335 -3.18 14.86 0.20
N TYR A 336 -2.26 14.20 -0.52
CA TYR A 336 -1.17 13.45 0.10
C TYR A 336 -0.32 14.30 1.03
N CYS A 337 0.06 15.50 0.60
CA CYS A 337 0.83 16.43 1.43
C CYS A 337 0.06 16.83 2.70
N GLY A 338 -1.24 17.13 2.57
CA GLY A 338 -2.09 17.47 3.73
C GLY A 338 -2.18 16.31 4.73
N VAL A 339 -2.36 15.09 4.22
CA VAL A 339 -2.40 13.87 5.04
C VAL A 339 -1.09 13.64 5.77
N ALA A 340 0.05 13.83 5.11
CA ALA A 340 1.36 13.64 5.73
C ALA A 340 1.64 14.67 6.84
N VAL A 341 1.18 15.91 6.66
CA VAL A 341 1.27 16.94 7.72
C VAL A 341 0.41 16.55 8.92
N ILE A 342 -0.82 16.07 8.70
CA ILE A 342 -1.69 15.62 9.79
C ILE A 342 -1.09 14.41 10.49
N ALA A 343 -0.53 13.45 9.74
CA ALA A 343 0.09 12.25 10.29
C ALA A 343 1.30 12.55 11.20
N ALA A 344 2.07 13.59 10.91
CA ALA A 344 3.14 14.05 11.78
C ALA A 344 2.63 14.57 13.15
N GLY A 345 1.35 14.93 13.24
CA GLY A 345 0.67 15.35 14.47
C GLY A 345 -0.17 14.24 15.12
N PHE A 346 -0.03 12.99 14.72
CA PHE A 346 -0.70 11.87 15.39
C PHE A 346 -0.10 11.65 16.78
N ALA A 347 -0.99 11.48 17.73
CA ALA A 347 -0.61 11.25 19.12
C ALA A 347 -1.70 10.42 19.81
N PRO A 348 -1.32 9.47 20.67
CA PRO A 348 -2.25 8.74 21.52
C PRO A 348 -2.89 9.69 22.54
N LEU A 349 -4.06 9.33 23.06
CA LEU A 349 -4.70 10.05 24.13
C LEU A 349 -3.93 9.81 25.45
N GLU A 350 -4.07 10.73 26.38
CA GLU A 350 -3.53 10.53 27.73
C GLU A 350 -4.30 9.44 28.46
N LEU A 351 -3.60 8.77 29.35
CA LEU A 351 -4.22 7.86 30.29
C LEU A 351 -5.00 8.66 31.33
N GLU A 352 -6.18 8.20 31.68
CA GLU A 352 -7.04 8.85 32.65
C GLU A 352 -6.84 8.22 34.03
N THR A 353 -6.55 9.02 35.05
CA THR A 353 -6.35 8.57 36.44
C THR A 353 -7.58 8.81 37.32
N ASP A 354 -8.47 9.74 36.91
CA ASP A 354 -9.66 10.14 37.68
C ASP A 354 -10.92 9.34 37.30
N VAL A 355 -10.76 8.15 36.71
CA VAL A 355 -11.85 7.26 36.27
C VAL A 355 -11.85 5.94 37.04
N ALA A 356 -12.87 5.13 36.84
CA ALA A 356 -12.89 3.76 37.38
C ALA A 356 -11.71 2.96 36.82
N ALA A 357 -11.23 2.00 37.60
CA ALA A 357 -10.04 1.23 37.24
C ALA A 357 -10.14 0.54 35.87
N ASP A 358 -11.34 0.03 35.53
CA ASP A 358 -11.64 -0.62 34.26
C ASP A 358 -11.71 0.32 33.04
N ASP A 359 -11.86 1.64 33.27
CA ASP A 359 -11.96 2.65 32.20
C ASP A 359 -10.67 3.47 32.00
N SER A 360 -9.64 3.25 32.83
CA SER A 360 -8.43 4.09 32.85
C SER A 360 -7.52 3.94 31.62
N GLY A 361 -7.59 2.80 30.94
CA GLY A 361 -6.72 2.47 29.81
C GLY A 361 -5.28 2.13 30.18
N HIS A 362 -4.94 2.04 31.49
CA HIS A 362 -3.64 1.56 31.95
C HIS A 362 -3.46 0.06 31.66
N ASP A 363 -2.21 -0.38 31.50
CA ASP A 363 -1.94 -1.79 31.23
C ASP A 363 -2.28 -2.68 32.43
N PHE A 364 -2.00 -2.16 33.64
CA PHE A 364 -2.34 -2.84 34.88
C PHE A 364 -3.10 -1.88 35.79
N THR A 365 -4.29 -2.29 36.24
CA THR A 365 -5.07 -1.53 37.23
C THR A 365 -5.37 -2.37 38.43
N PHE A 366 -5.25 -1.77 39.59
CA PHE A 366 -5.44 -2.41 40.89
C PHE A 366 -6.47 -1.62 41.69
N GLU A 367 -7.54 -2.29 42.15
CA GLU A 367 -8.56 -1.68 42.98
C GLU A 367 -8.49 -2.21 44.41
N TRP A 368 -8.61 -1.29 45.37
CA TRP A 368 -8.53 -1.63 46.77
C TRP A 368 -9.78 -2.35 47.27
N ASP A 369 -9.59 -3.53 47.86
CA ASP A 369 -10.64 -4.29 48.52
C ASP A 369 -10.59 -3.95 50.04
N GLU A 370 -11.62 -3.23 50.52
CA GLU A 370 -11.68 -2.82 51.93
C GLU A 370 -11.90 -4.01 52.87
N ASP A 371 -12.54 -5.08 52.45
CA ASP A 371 -12.83 -6.23 53.26
C ASP A 371 -11.59 -7.13 53.45
N LEU A 372 -10.80 -7.27 52.38
CA LEU A 372 -9.58 -8.07 52.39
C LEU A 372 -8.34 -7.28 52.77
N GLN A 373 -8.41 -5.93 52.80
CA GLN A 373 -7.25 -5.05 52.99
C GLN A 373 -6.10 -5.36 52.04
N GLN A 374 -6.45 -5.62 50.78
CA GLN A 374 -5.52 -5.96 49.68
C GLN A 374 -5.98 -5.29 48.40
N TYR A 375 -5.06 -5.20 47.43
CA TYR A 375 -5.38 -4.76 46.08
C TYR A 375 -5.75 -5.97 45.22
N ASN A 376 -6.81 -5.82 44.44
CA ASN A 376 -7.21 -6.75 43.40
C ASN A 376 -6.86 -6.17 42.04
N MET A 377 -6.16 -6.91 41.20
CA MET A 377 -5.94 -6.53 39.81
C MET A 377 -7.25 -6.69 39.03
N THR A 378 -7.81 -5.58 38.56
CA THR A 378 -9.11 -5.54 37.87
C THR A 378 -8.95 -5.48 36.37
N THR A 379 -7.88 -4.88 35.86
CA THR A 379 -7.66 -4.77 34.42
C THR A 379 -6.24 -5.17 34.05
N LEU A 380 -6.15 -5.93 32.98
CA LEU A 380 -4.95 -6.30 32.29
C LEU A 380 -5.15 -6.06 30.81
N TYR A 381 -4.49 -5.07 30.27
CA TYR A 381 -4.66 -4.67 28.88
C TYR A 381 -3.87 -5.61 27.95
N ASP A 382 -4.59 -6.46 27.16
CA ASP A 382 -3.96 -7.29 26.14
C ASP A 382 -3.63 -6.44 24.88
N ARG A 383 -2.45 -5.86 24.85
CA ARG A 383 -1.94 -5.11 23.68
C ARG A 383 -1.17 -6.00 22.70
N GLY A 384 -1.37 -7.31 22.71
CA GLY A 384 -0.51 -8.24 21.99
C GLY A 384 0.85 -8.35 22.69
N TYR A 385 0.82 -8.55 23.97
CA TYR A 385 1.92 -8.52 24.94
C TYR A 385 3.13 -9.37 24.53
N GLU A 386 2.91 -10.54 23.95
CA GLU A 386 4.00 -11.41 23.46
C GLU A 386 4.85 -10.74 22.38
N GLY A 387 4.25 -9.96 21.48
CA GLY A 387 4.98 -9.18 20.47
C GLY A 387 5.71 -7.98 21.06
N TRP A 388 5.25 -7.48 22.18
CA TRP A 388 5.85 -6.32 22.87
C TRP A 388 7.01 -6.69 23.76
N ILE A 389 6.91 -7.83 24.45
CA ILE A 389 7.96 -8.35 25.34
C ILE A 389 9.08 -9.02 24.53
N GLY A 390 8.79 -9.54 23.36
CA GLY A 390 9.77 -10.24 22.51
C GLY A 390 10.91 -9.37 21.98
N GLU A 391 10.73 -8.03 21.92
CA GLU A 391 11.75 -7.04 21.54
C GLU A 391 12.10 -6.17 22.75
N SER A 392 12.58 -6.78 23.84
CA SER A 392 12.91 -6.07 25.05
C SER A 392 14.10 -5.11 24.85
N SER A 393 13.91 -3.85 25.24
CA SER A 393 15.04 -3.01 25.64
C SER A 393 15.65 -3.56 26.94
N ALA A 394 16.90 -3.20 27.25
CA ALA A 394 17.52 -3.62 28.52
C ALA A 394 16.67 -3.23 29.75
N GLY A 395 15.97 -2.09 29.68
CA GLY A 395 15.05 -1.63 30.72
C GLY A 395 13.81 -2.51 30.88
N ASP A 396 13.25 -3.05 29.79
CA ASP A 396 12.09 -3.97 29.87
C ASP A 396 12.46 -5.29 30.58
N ASP A 397 13.71 -5.77 30.47
CA ASP A 397 14.18 -6.95 31.18
C ASP A 397 14.33 -6.67 32.68
N GLU A 398 14.91 -5.54 33.04
CA GLU A 398 15.06 -5.10 34.43
C GLU A 398 13.69 -4.88 35.10
N PHE A 399 12.76 -4.23 34.38
CA PHE A 399 11.37 -4.06 34.80
C PHE A 399 10.66 -5.41 34.98
N ARG A 400 10.77 -6.31 34.01
CA ARG A 400 10.16 -7.65 34.09
C ARG A 400 10.64 -8.41 35.29
N ASP A 401 11.95 -8.43 35.53
CA ASP A 401 12.54 -9.12 36.68
C ASP A 401 12.03 -8.52 38.01
N ALA A 402 11.90 -7.20 38.09
CA ALA A 402 11.36 -6.51 39.26
C ALA A 402 9.85 -6.81 39.43
N PHE A 403 9.08 -6.78 38.35
CA PHE A 403 7.65 -7.07 38.37
C PHE A 403 7.37 -8.53 38.72
N GLU A 404 8.04 -9.49 38.08
CA GLU A 404 7.90 -10.92 38.38
C GLU A 404 8.34 -11.26 39.81
N GLY A 405 9.29 -10.52 40.36
CA GLY A 405 9.73 -10.68 41.75
C GLY A 405 8.67 -10.27 42.76
N ASN A 406 7.89 -9.24 42.49
CA ASN A 406 6.87 -8.68 43.37
C ASN A 406 5.44 -9.16 43.07
N PHE A 407 5.19 -9.51 41.81
CA PHE A 407 3.88 -9.96 41.34
C PHE A 407 4.03 -11.03 40.25
N PRO A 408 3.52 -12.24 40.45
CA PRO A 408 3.64 -13.29 39.45
C PRO A 408 2.88 -12.89 38.18
N THR A 409 3.58 -12.82 37.06
CA THR A 409 2.98 -12.52 35.77
C THR A 409 1.87 -13.53 35.45
N PRO A 410 0.70 -13.07 35.03
CA PRO A 410 -0.35 -13.97 34.57
C PRO A 410 0.14 -14.79 33.38
N ASP A 411 -0.30 -16.05 33.29
CA ASP A 411 -0.06 -16.85 32.09
C ASP A 411 -1.03 -16.39 30.98
N TYR A 412 -0.57 -15.47 30.13
CA TYR A 412 -1.37 -14.86 29.07
C TYR A 412 -1.66 -15.79 27.89
N SER A 413 -1.03 -16.97 27.88
CA SER A 413 -1.06 -17.85 26.71
C SER A 413 -2.40 -18.57 26.48
N THR A 414 -3.29 -18.59 27.47
CA THR A 414 -4.47 -19.48 27.44
C THR A 414 -5.83 -18.79 27.41
N GLU A 415 -5.98 -17.54 27.83
CA GLU A 415 -7.30 -16.91 27.98
C GLU A 415 -7.65 -15.81 26.96
N SER A 416 -6.68 -15.09 26.43
CA SER A 416 -6.91 -14.08 25.39
C SER A 416 -7.42 -14.66 24.05
N ALA A 417 -7.18 -15.94 23.81
CA ALA A 417 -7.61 -16.60 22.58
C ALA A 417 -9.14 -16.68 22.39
N GLY A 418 -9.93 -16.67 23.45
CA GLY A 418 -11.39 -16.78 23.37
C GLY A 418 -12.11 -15.50 22.99
N ALA A 419 -11.75 -14.38 23.60
CA ALA A 419 -12.36 -13.06 23.35
C ALA A 419 -11.89 -12.47 22.02
N SER A 420 -10.61 -12.61 21.67
CA SER A 420 -10.05 -12.19 20.40
C SER A 420 -10.68 -12.93 19.21
N THR A 421 -11.05 -14.20 19.35
CA THR A 421 -11.62 -15.03 18.29
C THR A 421 -13.03 -14.57 17.90
N ILE A 422 -13.87 -14.18 18.86
CA ILE A 422 -15.22 -13.67 18.60
C ILE A 422 -15.16 -12.27 17.99
N GLY A 423 -14.33 -11.39 18.55
CA GLY A 423 -14.11 -10.04 18.03
C GLY A 423 -13.57 -10.06 16.61
N THR A 424 -12.53 -10.85 16.34
CA THR A 424 -11.93 -11.02 15.01
C THR A 424 -12.93 -11.62 14.02
N GLY A 425 -13.75 -12.59 14.42
CA GLY A 425 -14.78 -13.17 13.56
C GLY A 425 -15.85 -12.16 13.15
N VAL A 426 -16.33 -11.34 14.08
CA VAL A 426 -17.29 -10.25 13.80
C VAL A 426 -16.69 -9.19 12.90
N LEU A 427 -15.43 -8.80 13.14
CA LEU A 427 -14.68 -7.85 12.31
C LEU A 427 -14.53 -8.34 10.87
N VAL A 428 -14.14 -9.60 10.69
CA VAL A 428 -14.02 -10.23 9.37
C VAL A 428 -15.38 -10.28 8.66
N CYS A 429 -16.47 -10.63 9.37
CA CYS A 429 -17.82 -10.64 8.78
C CYS A 429 -18.29 -9.25 8.36
N LEU A 430 -18.10 -8.22 9.20
CA LEU A 430 -18.43 -6.83 8.88
C LEU A 430 -17.60 -6.34 7.68
N PHE A 431 -16.32 -6.66 7.65
CA PHE A 431 -15.43 -6.29 6.56
C PHE A 431 -15.84 -6.96 5.23
N ILE A 432 -16.20 -8.25 5.27
CA ILE A 432 -16.72 -8.98 4.09
C ILE A 432 -18.01 -8.33 3.59
N LEU A 433 -18.93 -7.97 4.47
CA LEU A 433 -20.18 -7.31 4.10
C LEU A 433 -19.94 -5.93 3.45
N ILE A 434 -19.00 -5.16 3.97
CA ILE A 434 -18.58 -3.88 3.41
C ILE A 434 -17.96 -4.08 2.03
N LEU A 435 -17.05 -5.03 1.91
CA LEU A 435 -16.39 -5.36 0.64
C LEU A 435 -17.39 -5.87 -0.42
N LEU A 436 -18.33 -6.71 -0.04
CA LEU A 436 -19.41 -7.17 -0.93
C LEU A 436 -20.31 -6.03 -1.36
N GLY A 437 -20.62 -5.07 -0.47
CA GLY A 437 -21.34 -3.84 -0.80
C GLY A 437 -20.58 -2.96 -1.79
N LEU A 438 -19.27 -2.81 -1.61
CA LEU A 438 -18.39 -2.06 -2.51
C LEU A 438 -18.25 -2.74 -3.86
N LEU A 439 -18.05 -4.06 -3.89
CA LEU A 439 -17.98 -4.86 -5.10
C LEU A 439 -19.30 -4.80 -5.89
N GLY A 440 -20.44 -4.89 -5.20
CA GLY A 440 -21.74 -4.73 -5.80
C GLY A 440 -21.91 -3.34 -6.41
N GLY A 441 -21.54 -2.29 -5.68
CA GLY A 441 -21.57 -0.90 -6.15
C GLY A 441 -20.65 -0.65 -7.34
N ALA A 442 -19.43 -1.20 -7.31
CA ALA A 442 -18.47 -1.10 -8.41
C ALA A 442 -18.92 -1.89 -9.66
N MET A 443 -19.46 -3.11 -9.49
CA MET A 443 -20.02 -3.88 -10.61
C MET A 443 -21.20 -3.17 -11.25
N VAL A 444 -22.10 -2.59 -10.47
CA VAL A 444 -23.22 -1.78 -10.96
C VAL A 444 -22.72 -0.58 -11.76
N TYR A 445 -21.66 0.08 -11.27
CA TYR A 445 -21.01 1.19 -11.97
C TYR A 445 -20.36 0.79 -13.29
N ILE A 446 -19.61 -0.32 -13.30
CA ILE A 446 -18.85 -0.81 -14.47
C ILE A 446 -19.79 -1.32 -15.58
N GLN A 447 -20.96 -1.86 -15.21
CA GLN A 447 -21.98 -2.30 -16.17
C GLN A 447 -22.80 -1.15 -16.77
N GLY A 448 -22.43 0.10 -16.52
CA GLY A 448 -23.06 1.27 -17.17
C GLY A 448 -24.21 1.90 -16.40
N MET A 449 -24.46 1.49 -15.16
CA MET A 449 -25.39 2.19 -14.27
C MET A 449 -24.66 3.39 -13.65
N GLU A 450 -25.27 4.58 -13.75
CA GLU A 450 -24.70 5.83 -13.24
C GLU A 450 -24.64 5.84 -11.71
N LEU A 451 -23.52 5.45 -11.13
CA LEU A 451 -23.25 5.76 -9.73
C LEU A 451 -22.88 7.25 -9.66
N GLY A 452 -23.86 8.10 -9.33
CA GLY A 452 -23.62 9.52 -9.13
C GLY A 452 -22.71 9.74 -7.90
N PHE A 453 -22.20 10.97 -7.75
CA PHE A 453 -21.37 11.40 -6.61
C PHE A 453 -21.99 10.99 -5.25
N LYS A 454 -23.32 11.04 -5.12
CA LYS A 454 -24.07 10.61 -3.92
C LYS A 454 -23.91 9.11 -3.62
N GLY A 455 -23.89 8.26 -4.64
CA GLY A 455 -23.68 6.82 -4.45
C GLY A 455 -22.26 6.47 -4.04
N ALA A 456 -21.27 7.16 -4.59
CA ALA A 456 -19.86 6.99 -4.18
C ALA A 456 -19.66 7.48 -2.73
N LEU A 457 -20.26 8.62 -2.36
CA LEU A 457 -20.24 9.14 -0.99
C LEU A 457 -20.92 8.17 0.00
N LEU A 458 -22.04 7.57 -0.39
CA LEU A 458 -22.72 6.57 0.44
C LEU A 458 -21.84 5.32 0.67
N ILE A 459 -21.17 4.84 -0.36
CA ILE A 459 -20.22 3.72 -0.25
C ILE A 459 -19.09 4.06 0.72
N ILE A 460 -18.48 5.24 0.58
CA ILE A 460 -17.43 5.70 1.49
C ILE A 460 -17.94 5.81 2.92
N LEU A 461 -19.14 6.34 3.12
CA LEU A 461 -19.77 6.46 4.45
C LEU A 461 -20.02 5.08 5.09
N VAL A 462 -20.52 4.12 4.32
CA VAL A 462 -20.76 2.74 4.81
C VAL A 462 -19.45 2.07 5.20
N VAL A 463 -18.39 2.26 4.41
CA VAL A 463 -17.06 1.76 4.73
C VAL A 463 -16.53 2.38 6.01
N LEU A 464 -16.65 3.70 6.13
CA LEU A 464 -16.19 4.46 7.30
C LEU A 464 -16.91 4.02 8.57
N VAL A 465 -18.23 3.88 8.53
CA VAL A 465 -19.02 3.39 9.67
C VAL A 465 -18.63 1.95 10.04
N GLY A 466 -18.40 1.09 9.06
CA GLY A 466 -17.96 -0.29 9.30
C GLY A 466 -16.57 -0.36 9.91
N LEU A 467 -15.63 0.45 9.42
CA LEU A 467 -14.25 0.49 9.93
C LEU A 467 -14.19 1.10 11.35
N VAL A 468 -14.95 2.16 11.61
CA VAL A 468 -15.08 2.75 12.96
C VAL A 468 -15.72 1.74 13.93
N GLY A 469 -16.78 1.05 13.51
CA GLY A 469 -17.37 -0.02 14.30
C GLY A 469 -16.41 -1.17 14.57
N ALA A 470 -15.58 -1.51 13.58
CA ALA A 470 -14.55 -2.52 13.71
C ALA A 470 -13.43 -2.11 14.70
N SER A 471 -13.00 -0.83 14.66
CA SER A 471 -12.01 -0.29 15.59
C SER A 471 -12.52 -0.32 17.04
N ILE A 472 -13.73 0.16 17.26
CA ILE A 472 -14.35 0.15 18.60
C ILE A 472 -14.50 -1.28 19.15
N LEU A 473 -14.83 -2.26 18.29
CA LEU A 473 -14.93 -3.65 18.70
C LEU A 473 -13.54 -4.28 18.94
N ALA A 474 -12.51 -3.85 18.21
CA ALA A 474 -11.13 -4.29 18.44
C ALA A 474 -10.58 -3.73 19.75
N ASP A 475 -10.83 -2.46 20.04
CA ASP A 475 -10.45 -1.83 21.31
C ASP A 475 -11.12 -2.54 22.51
N LYS A 476 -12.40 -2.89 22.39
CA LYS A 476 -13.11 -3.66 23.45
C LYS A 476 -12.70 -5.13 23.57
N ALA A 477 -12.22 -5.75 22.48
CA ALA A 477 -11.73 -7.12 22.50
C ALA A 477 -10.30 -7.23 23.08
N ALA A 478 -9.62 -6.10 23.24
CA ALA A 478 -8.29 -6.05 23.87
C ALA A 478 -8.34 -5.96 25.41
N GLU A 479 -9.52 -5.76 25.99
CA GLU A 479 -9.72 -5.80 27.45
C GLU A 479 -9.88 -7.27 27.88
N ALA A 480 -8.88 -7.81 28.59
CA ALA A 480 -8.99 -9.13 29.24
C ALA A 480 -9.34 -8.93 30.72
N GLU A 481 -10.31 -9.67 31.23
CA GLU A 481 -10.54 -9.75 32.68
C GLU A 481 -9.33 -10.42 33.33
N ALA A 482 -8.71 -9.73 34.30
CA ALA A 482 -7.68 -10.32 35.14
C ALA A 482 -8.30 -11.36 36.06
N ASP A 483 -7.73 -12.56 36.11
CA ASP A 483 -8.05 -13.53 37.18
C ASP A 483 -7.77 -12.86 38.53
N ASN A 484 -8.77 -12.82 39.42
CA ASN A 484 -8.71 -12.21 40.77
C ASN A 484 -7.36 -12.47 41.46
N LYS A 485 -6.42 -11.55 41.26
CA LYS A 485 -5.08 -11.61 41.85
C LYS A 485 -4.96 -10.50 42.87
N PHE A 486 -4.82 -10.91 44.11
CA PHE A 486 -4.70 -10.02 45.26
C PHE A 486 -3.23 -9.85 45.63
N ILE A 487 -2.81 -8.61 45.83
CA ILE A 487 -1.49 -8.24 46.34
C ILE A 487 -1.60 -7.45 47.64
N THR A 488 -0.61 -7.57 48.48
CA THR A 488 -0.57 -6.84 49.76
C THR A 488 -0.21 -5.37 49.51
N PRO A 489 -0.51 -4.45 50.46
CA PRO A 489 -0.07 -3.06 50.37
C PRO A 489 1.45 -2.91 50.22
N ASP A 490 2.22 -3.78 50.88
CA ASP A 490 3.69 -3.74 50.81
C ASP A 490 4.16 -4.14 49.39
N ASP A 491 3.53 -5.12 48.77
CA ASP A 491 3.82 -5.49 47.37
C ASP A 491 3.39 -4.39 46.40
N ALA A 492 2.26 -3.71 46.64
CA ALA A 492 1.82 -2.57 45.85
C ALA A 492 2.83 -1.41 45.87
N THR A 493 3.32 -1.07 47.06
CA THR A 493 4.37 -0.05 47.23
C THR A 493 5.67 -0.46 46.53
N ALA A 494 6.03 -1.76 46.56
CA ALA A 494 7.21 -2.26 45.87
C ALA A 494 7.05 -2.21 44.35
N ILE A 495 5.86 -2.48 43.83
CA ILE A 495 5.53 -2.41 42.39
C ILE A 495 5.62 -0.95 41.91
N VAL A 496 4.99 0.00 42.62
CA VAL A 496 5.08 1.43 42.27
C VAL A 496 6.54 1.90 42.25
N ALA A 497 7.34 1.51 43.27
CA ALA A 497 8.74 1.87 43.30
C ALA A 497 9.56 1.25 42.16
N ALA A 498 9.26 -0.01 41.78
CA ALA A 498 9.94 -0.67 40.68
C ALA A 498 9.61 -0.02 39.31
N PHE A 499 8.39 0.46 39.14
CA PHE A 499 7.98 1.19 37.91
C PHE A 499 8.64 2.58 37.84
N ASP A 500 8.73 3.29 38.96
CA ASP A 500 9.41 4.61 39.03
C ASP A 500 10.92 4.47 38.79
N GLU A 501 11.56 3.41 39.30
CA GLU A 501 13.01 3.17 39.15
C GLU A 501 13.39 2.71 37.73
N ALA A 502 12.52 1.98 37.06
CA ALA A 502 12.73 1.44 35.71
C ALA A 502 12.10 2.34 34.63
N GLU A 503 12.61 3.56 34.44
CA GLU A 503 12.02 4.53 33.49
C GLU A 503 11.86 4.02 32.06
N ASP A 504 12.78 3.18 31.57
CA ASP A 504 12.85 2.70 30.19
C ASP A 504 11.99 1.46 29.94
N HIS A 505 10.66 1.55 30.16
CA HIS A 505 9.72 0.47 29.90
C HIS A 505 8.48 0.94 29.15
N ARG A 506 7.63 -0.02 28.71
CA ARG A 506 6.45 0.21 27.85
C ARG A 506 5.12 0.08 28.59
N PHE A 507 5.14 -0.05 29.90
CA PHE A 507 3.97 -0.38 30.71
C PHE A 507 3.47 0.81 31.50
N SER A 508 2.24 0.70 31.97
CA SER A 508 1.60 1.66 32.85
C SER A 508 0.81 0.94 33.94
N ILE A 509 0.84 1.51 35.14
CA ILE A 509 0.06 1.03 36.29
C ILE A 509 -0.81 2.12 36.85
N LEU A 510 -1.94 1.75 37.42
CA LEU A 510 -2.80 2.63 38.22
C LEU A 510 -3.32 1.88 39.45
N PHE A 511 -3.23 2.51 40.61
CA PHE A 511 -3.86 2.05 41.85
C PHE A 511 -5.05 2.95 42.20
N VAL A 512 -6.21 2.35 42.47
CA VAL A 512 -7.44 3.04 42.83
C VAL A 512 -7.86 2.66 44.23
N GLY A 513 -7.95 3.64 45.12
CA GLY A 513 -8.26 3.43 46.54
C GLY A 513 -7.07 2.93 47.35
N GLY A 514 -7.29 2.78 48.66
CA GLY A 514 -6.29 2.22 49.59
C GLY A 514 -5.06 3.12 49.86
N PRO A 515 -3.93 2.52 50.33
CA PRO A 515 -2.71 3.27 50.67
C PRO A 515 -2.03 3.92 49.46
N GLU A 516 -2.08 3.31 48.28
CA GLU A 516 -1.47 3.81 47.04
C GLU A 516 -2.50 4.48 46.10
N ASP A 517 -3.60 5.04 46.68
CA ASP A 517 -4.65 5.67 45.90
C ASP A 517 -4.11 6.72 44.91
N GLN A 518 -4.50 6.60 43.64
CA GLN A 518 -4.07 7.44 42.51
C GLN A 518 -2.57 7.34 42.19
N ALA A 519 -1.83 6.37 42.72
CA ALA A 519 -0.49 6.10 42.25
C ALA A 519 -0.57 5.59 40.80
N SER A 520 0.08 6.31 39.89
CA SER A 520 0.11 6.01 38.47
C SER A 520 1.50 6.24 37.93
N GLU A 521 2.09 5.21 37.37
CA GLU A 521 3.37 5.28 36.68
C GLU A 521 3.23 4.86 35.23
N VAL A 522 3.92 5.57 34.35
CA VAL A 522 3.88 5.35 32.90
C VAL A 522 5.30 5.37 32.36
N GLY A 523 5.76 4.23 31.86
CA GLY A 523 7.10 4.13 31.27
C GLY A 523 7.29 5.08 30.08
N ASN A 524 8.51 5.59 29.90
CA ASN A 524 8.82 6.58 28.86
C ASN A 524 8.67 6.02 27.43
N GLN A 525 8.61 4.69 27.27
CA GLN A 525 8.33 4.00 26.00
C GLN A 525 6.87 3.55 25.87
N HIS A 526 6.00 3.95 26.78
CA HIS A 526 4.58 3.61 26.71
C HIS A 526 3.91 4.18 25.45
N PRO A 527 2.93 3.48 24.83
CA PRO A 527 2.23 3.96 23.63
C PRO A 527 1.62 5.35 23.72
N THR A 528 1.26 5.82 24.93
CA THR A 528 0.67 7.14 25.16
C THR A 528 1.70 8.28 25.22
N ILE A 529 3.00 7.98 25.28
CA ILE A 529 4.04 9.00 25.29
C ILE A 529 4.20 9.60 23.89
N VAL A 530 4.05 10.91 23.81
CA VAL A 530 4.12 11.67 22.55
C VAL A 530 5.55 12.02 22.18
N ASP A 531 6.40 12.23 23.16
CA ASP A 531 7.76 12.71 22.98
C ASP A 531 8.65 11.64 22.32
N GLN A 532 9.24 12.02 21.19
CA GLN A 532 10.23 11.23 20.43
C GLN A 532 11.64 11.86 20.54
N GLY A 533 11.77 12.94 21.32
CA GLY A 533 13.00 13.73 21.43
C GLY A 533 13.27 14.65 20.23
N GLY A 534 12.27 14.88 19.38
CA GLY A 534 12.39 15.62 18.15
C GLY A 534 11.73 17.01 18.13
N PRO A 535 12.01 17.82 17.10
CA PRO A 535 11.46 19.19 17.01
C PRO A 535 9.96 19.22 16.69
N VAL A 536 9.33 18.09 16.38
CA VAL A 536 7.91 17.98 15.98
C VAL A 536 7.03 17.56 17.17
N ASP A 537 7.59 17.18 18.30
CA ASP A 537 6.85 16.75 19.48
C ASP A 537 5.85 17.79 19.96
N GLY A 538 6.24 19.06 20.04
CA GLY A 538 5.31 20.14 20.39
C GLY A 538 4.15 20.32 19.41
N TYR A 539 4.29 19.92 18.13
CA TYR A 539 3.19 19.88 17.18
C TYR A 539 2.26 18.70 17.44
N ALA A 540 2.83 17.53 17.73
CA ALA A 540 2.05 16.34 18.06
C ALA A 540 1.24 16.54 19.36
N ASP A 541 1.86 17.14 20.38
CA ASP A 541 1.18 17.51 21.63
C ASP A 541 0.09 18.57 21.42
N PHE A 542 0.35 19.60 20.60
CA PHE A 542 -0.67 20.58 20.20
C PHE A 542 -1.88 19.89 19.51
N MET A 543 -1.65 18.96 18.60
CA MET A 543 -2.71 18.22 17.92
C MET A 543 -3.46 17.31 18.88
N ARG A 544 -2.77 16.65 19.82
CA ARG A 544 -3.34 15.86 20.90
C ARG A 544 -4.33 16.68 21.71
N SER A 545 -3.84 17.77 22.30
CA SER A 545 -4.60 18.58 23.25
C SER A 545 -5.77 19.35 22.61
N ASN A 546 -5.63 19.77 21.33
CA ASN A 546 -6.62 20.65 20.68
C ASN A 546 -7.54 19.92 19.68
N LEU A 547 -7.16 18.76 19.18
CA LEU A 547 -7.94 18.03 18.17
C LEU A 547 -8.32 16.64 18.62
N TRP A 548 -7.35 15.81 19.00
CA TRP A 548 -7.60 14.40 19.23
C TRP A 548 -8.33 14.16 20.56
N ALA A 549 -7.84 14.71 21.67
CA ALA A 549 -8.45 14.52 22.99
C ALA A 549 -9.86 15.14 23.09
N PRO A 550 -10.12 16.40 22.67
CA PRO A 550 -11.49 16.96 22.75
C PRO A 550 -12.53 16.24 21.92
N MET A 551 -12.08 15.49 20.88
CA MET A 551 -12.98 14.72 20.02
C MET A 551 -13.03 13.22 20.39
N GLY A 552 -12.26 12.78 21.37
CA GLY A 552 -12.15 11.37 21.75
C GLY A 552 -11.61 10.49 20.63
N ILE A 553 -10.73 11.03 19.74
CA ILE A 553 -10.20 10.29 18.60
C ILE A 553 -8.94 9.53 19.02
N THR A 554 -9.12 8.25 19.32
CA THR A 554 -8.02 7.34 19.68
C THR A 554 -6.99 7.20 18.55
N VAL A 555 -5.77 6.77 18.86
CA VAL A 555 -4.71 6.58 17.87
C VAL A 555 -5.08 5.55 16.79
N SER A 556 -5.82 4.51 17.14
CA SER A 556 -6.37 3.55 16.19
C SER A 556 -7.32 4.20 15.19
N LEU A 557 -8.18 5.10 15.66
CA LEU A 557 -9.10 5.85 14.80
C LEU A 557 -8.36 6.86 13.92
N GLN A 558 -7.34 7.56 14.46
CA GLN A 558 -6.44 8.42 13.67
C GLN A 558 -5.80 7.64 12.53
N TRP A 559 -5.35 6.40 12.80
CA TRP A 559 -4.74 5.50 11.83
C TRP A 559 -5.70 5.08 10.71
N ILE A 560 -6.95 4.79 11.06
CA ILE A 560 -8.00 4.49 10.08
C ILE A 560 -8.33 5.72 9.22
N ILE A 561 -8.42 6.91 9.82
CA ILE A 561 -8.63 8.17 9.12
C ILE A 561 -7.48 8.42 8.13
N LEU A 562 -6.23 8.16 8.52
CA LEU A 562 -5.09 8.20 7.62
C LEU A 562 -5.29 7.28 6.41
N GLY A 563 -5.65 6.03 6.66
CA GLY A 563 -5.91 5.04 5.61
C GLY A 563 -6.98 5.50 4.61
N LEU A 564 -8.04 6.12 5.10
CA LEU A 564 -9.09 6.68 4.27
C LEU A 564 -8.55 7.77 3.33
N PHE A 565 -7.85 8.77 3.85
CA PHE A 565 -7.32 9.88 3.04
C PHE A 565 -6.17 9.45 2.12
N VAL A 566 -5.31 8.54 2.58
CA VAL A 566 -4.27 7.93 1.73
C VAL A 566 -4.93 7.16 0.58
N GLY A 567 -6.02 6.40 0.84
CA GLY A 567 -6.78 5.71 -0.19
C GLY A 567 -7.38 6.65 -1.23
N VAL A 568 -7.92 7.80 -0.79
CA VAL A 568 -8.40 8.87 -1.70
C VAL A 568 -7.30 9.33 -2.65
N ALA A 569 -6.11 9.60 -2.12
CA ALA A 569 -5.01 10.18 -2.88
C ALA A 569 -4.28 9.12 -3.73
N MET A 570 -4.03 7.93 -3.19
CA MET A 570 -3.24 6.87 -3.82
C MET A 570 -3.88 6.36 -5.11
N GLY A 571 -5.18 6.03 -5.08
CA GLY A 571 -5.90 5.58 -6.26
C GLY A 571 -5.90 6.62 -7.38
N ALA A 572 -6.06 7.88 -7.02
CA ALA A 572 -6.04 8.99 -7.95
C ALA A 572 -4.65 9.24 -8.54
N ALA A 573 -3.61 9.37 -7.70
CA ALA A 573 -2.26 9.72 -8.13
C ALA A 573 -1.68 8.71 -9.14
N GLY A 574 -1.77 7.42 -8.84
CA GLY A 574 -1.26 6.37 -9.72
C GLY A 574 -1.98 6.33 -11.08
N ALA A 575 -3.31 6.39 -11.07
CA ALA A 575 -4.11 6.35 -12.29
C ALA A 575 -3.88 7.57 -13.18
N GLN A 576 -3.86 8.78 -12.61
CA GLN A 576 -3.67 10.00 -13.36
C GLN A 576 -2.22 10.17 -13.86
N ALA A 577 -1.22 9.77 -13.07
CA ALA A 577 0.17 9.76 -13.51
C ALA A 577 0.38 8.84 -14.72
N ARG A 578 -0.19 7.61 -14.70
CA ARG A 578 -0.15 6.67 -15.83
C ARG A 578 -0.88 7.21 -17.04
N SER A 579 -2.06 7.82 -16.85
CA SER A 579 -2.82 8.44 -17.93
C SER A 579 -2.05 9.59 -18.58
N MET A 580 -1.57 10.54 -17.78
CA MET A 580 -0.80 11.69 -18.26
C MET A 580 0.46 11.25 -19.01
N PHE A 581 1.17 10.25 -18.48
CA PHE A 581 2.34 9.67 -19.14
C PHE A 581 1.99 9.08 -20.50
N SER A 582 0.91 8.29 -20.60
CA SER A 582 0.49 7.63 -21.84
C SER A 582 0.13 8.64 -22.95
N MET A 583 -0.34 9.84 -22.59
CA MET A 583 -0.65 10.91 -23.54
C MET A 583 0.62 11.64 -24.06
N LEU A 584 1.68 11.66 -23.25
CA LEU A 584 2.93 12.37 -23.56
C LEU A 584 3.91 11.55 -24.41
N ILE A 585 3.65 10.25 -24.62
CA ILE A 585 4.55 9.35 -25.34
C ILE A 585 4.03 9.02 -26.75
N PRO A 586 4.94 8.78 -27.73
CA PRO A 586 4.57 8.27 -29.04
C PRO A 586 4.02 6.83 -28.95
N GLU A 587 2.97 6.52 -29.72
CA GLU A 587 2.39 5.18 -29.81
C GLU A 587 3.38 4.14 -30.34
N THR A 588 4.26 4.56 -31.26
CA THR A 588 5.29 3.71 -31.88
C THR A 588 6.40 3.25 -30.94
N ARG A 589 6.53 3.88 -29.73
CA ARG A 589 7.61 3.61 -28.76
C ARG A 589 7.08 3.41 -27.34
N THR A 590 5.85 2.94 -27.20
CA THR A 590 5.17 2.86 -25.89
C THR A 590 5.87 1.98 -24.87
N SER A 591 6.31 0.78 -25.25
CA SER A 591 6.95 -0.15 -24.31
C SER A 591 8.32 0.35 -23.87
N GLU A 592 9.06 1.01 -24.74
CA GLU A 592 10.34 1.65 -24.42
C GLU A 592 10.14 2.72 -23.34
N PHE A 593 9.19 3.64 -23.55
CA PHE A 593 8.91 4.71 -22.60
C PHE A 593 8.28 4.18 -21.30
N PHE A 594 7.40 3.18 -21.34
CA PHE A 594 6.90 2.55 -20.12
C PHE A 594 7.99 1.78 -19.38
N GLY A 595 9.00 1.24 -20.07
CA GLY A 595 10.22 0.72 -19.47
C GLY A 595 10.96 1.76 -18.64
N PHE A 596 11.13 2.99 -19.19
CA PHE A 596 11.68 4.14 -18.46
C PHE A 596 10.80 4.59 -17.30
N PHE A 597 9.50 4.62 -17.48
CA PHE A 597 8.54 4.98 -16.43
C PHE A 597 8.64 4.00 -15.26
N GLY A 598 8.66 2.70 -15.54
CA GLY A 598 8.86 1.67 -14.53
C GLY A 598 10.23 1.74 -13.85
N PHE A 599 11.30 1.99 -14.62
CA PHE A 599 12.65 2.22 -14.10
C PHE A 599 12.67 3.39 -13.10
N LEU A 600 12.16 4.55 -13.50
CA LEU A 600 12.13 5.74 -12.65
C LEU A 600 11.30 5.52 -11.39
N GLY A 601 10.12 4.87 -11.51
CA GLY A 601 9.27 4.59 -10.37
C GLY A 601 9.93 3.67 -9.33
N LYS A 602 10.75 2.70 -9.76
CA LYS A 602 11.48 1.82 -8.83
C LYS A 602 12.74 2.48 -8.26
N SER A 603 13.44 3.26 -9.07
CA SER A 603 14.59 4.05 -8.60
C SER A 603 14.17 5.11 -7.59
N ALA A 604 13.01 5.74 -7.81
CA ALA A 604 12.40 6.70 -6.92
C ALA A 604 12.19 6.10 -5.53
N ALA A 605 11.45 5.00 -5.43
CA ALA A 605 11.15 4.35 -4.14
C ALA A 605 12.41 4.06 -3.29
N MET A 606 13.56 3.86 -3.91
CA MET A 606 14.82 3.66 -3.22
C MET A 606 15.40 4.98 -2.64
N ILE A 607 15.24 6.09 -3.34
CA ILE A 607 15.78 7.40 -2.92
C ILE A 607 15.02 7.90 -1.70
N GLY A 608 13.70 7.84 -1.72
CA GLY A 608 12.85 8.35 -0.65
C GLY A 608 12.97 7.54 0.64
N THR A 609 13.03 6.22 0.55
CA THR A 609 13.28 5.38 1.74
C THR A 609 14.65 5.64 2.35
N PHE A 610 15.67 5.88 1.53
CA PHE A 610 16.99 6.28 2.00
C PHE A 610 16.96 7.66 2.69
N LEU A 611 16.27 8.64 2.09
CA LEU A 611 16.09 9.97 2.67
C LEU A 611 15.31 9.91 4.00
N TYR A 612 14.25 9.10 4.05
CA TYR A 612 13.50 8.83 5.27
C TYR A 612 14.42 8.27 6.36
N GLY A 613 15.20 7.21 6.06
CA GLY A 613 16.10 6.58 7.02
C GLY A 613 17.16 7.54 7.57
N ILE A 614 17.77 8.38 6.71
CA ILE A 614 18.71 9.40 7.20
C ILE A 614 18.01 10.41 8.11
N THR A 615 16.84 10.90 7.71
CA THR A 615 16.15 11.98 8.44
C THR A 615 15.59 11.46 9.76
N SER A 616 15.04 10.26 9.80
CA SER A 616 14.56 9.62 11.02
C SER A 616 15.70 9.31 12.00
N GLY A 617 16.87 8.91 11.48
CA GLY A 617 18.05 8.64 12.32
C GLY A 617 18.77 9.90 12.84
N LEU A 618 18.61 11.05 12.17
CA LEU A 618 19.20 12.33 12.62
C LEU A 618 18.27 13.14 13.53
N PHE A 619 16.97 12.96 13.40
CA PHE A 619 15.94 13.69 14.14
C PHE A 619 14.93 12.69 14.72
N ASP A 620 13.82 12.49 14.03
CA ASP A 620 12.77 11.52 14.35
C ASP A 620 11.94 11.15 13.09
N SER A 621 11.08 10.17 13.22
CA SER A 621 10.24 9.68 12.12
C SER A 621 9.16 10.70 11.67
N ARG A 622 8.74 11.63 12.54
CA ARG A 622 7.80 12.71 12.20
C ARG A 622 8.45 13.73 11.28
N VAL A 623 9.71 14.10 11.57
CA VAL A 623 10.52 14.96 10.69
C VAL A 623 10.77 14.28 9.34
N ALA A 624 10.98 12.96 9.34
CA ALA A 624 11.17 12.20 8.11
C ALA A 624 9.92 12.27 7.20
N ILE A 625 8.72 12.10 7.74
CA ILE A 625 7.46 12.25 6.98
C ILE A 625 7.32 13.66 6.39
N LEU A 626 7.62 14.69 7.17
CA LEU A 626 7.57 16.09 6.69
C LEU A 626 8.61 16.34 5.61
N THR A 627 9.80 15.77 5.71
CA THR A 627 10.84 15.87 4.68
C THR A 627 10.36 15.23 3.35
N ILE A 628 9.73 14.07 3.41
CA ILE A 628 9.15 13.42 2.23
C ILE A 628 8.01 14.26 1.65
N THR A 629 7.23 14.94 2.49
CA THR A 629 6.18 15.87 2.03
C THR A 629 6.76 17.00 1.18
N ILE A 630 7.93 17.54 1.54
CA ILE A 630 8.62 18.56 0.73
C ILE A 630 8.98 18.00 -0.65
N VAL A 631 9.43 16.75 -0.73
CA VAL A 631 9.76 16.09 -2.02
C VAL A 631 8.50 15.96 -2.90
N ILE A 632 7.36 15.59 -2.32
CA ILE A 632 6.07 15.53 -3.05
C ILE A 632 5.67 16.92 -3.54
N LEU A 633 5.80 17.96 -2.71
CA LEU A 633 5.49 19.34 -3.08
C LEU A 633 6.37 19.85 -4.25
N LEU A 634 7.66 19.52 -4.24
CA LEU A 634 8.56 19.84 -5.36
C LEU A 634 8.12 19.11 -6.64
N GLY A 635 7.78 17.82 -6.56
CA GLY A 635 7.24 17.06 -7.68
C GLY A 635 5.92 17.65 -8.19
N THR A 636 5.02 18.07 -7.30
CA THR A 636 3.76 18.74 -7.63
C THR A 636 4.01 20.08 -8.32
N TYR A 637 4.97 20.86 -7.82
CA TYR A 637 5.38 22.11 -8.46
C TYR A 637 5.91 21.88 -9.88
N LEU A 638 6.78 20.91 -10.10
CA LEU A 638 7.25 20.58 -11.44
C LEU A 638 6.10 20.11 -12.35
N THR A 639 5.17 19.31 -11.82
CA THR A 639 3.96 18.88 -12.54
C THR A 639 3.14 20.11 -13.01
N SER A 640 3.05 21.16 -12.18
CA SER A 640 2.35 22.39 -12.55
C SER A 640 2.97 23.10 -13.78
N ARG A 641 4.25 22.88 -14.05
CA ARG A 641 4.99 23.46 -15.18
C ARG A 641 4.91 22.61 -16.46
N VAL A 642 4.35 21.40 -16.40
CA VAL A 642 4.20 20.54 -17.58
C VAL A 642 3.13 21.12 -18.50
N ASP A 643 3.48 21.39 -19.74
CA ASP A 643 2.55 21.77 -20.81
C ASP A 643 2.06 20.49 -21.51
N LEU A 644 0.87 20.02 -21.11
CA LEU A 644 0.32 18.76 -21.61
C LEU A 644 -0.01 18.83 -23.10
N GLU A 645 -0.55 19.95 -23.58
CA GLU A 645 -0.94 20.14 -25.00
C GLU A 645 0.28 20.09 -25.91
N GLU A 646 1.34 20.80 -25.55
CA GLU A 646 2.60 20.79 -26.28
C GLU A 646 3.23 19.38 -26.27
N GLY A 647 3.16 18.67 -25.12
CA GLY A 647 3.67 17.30 -25.03
C GLY A 647 2.94 16.32 -25.95
N ILE A 648 1.61 16.39 -26.00
CA ILE A 648 0.77 15.58 -26.89
C ILE A 648 1.10 15.88 -28.36
N ARG A 649 1.28 17.17 -28.69
CA ARG A 649 1.65 17.61 -30.04
C ARG A 649 2.99 17.03 -30.49
N VAL A 650 4.01 17.08 -29.62
CA VAL A 650 5.35 16.54 -29.89
C VAL A 650 5.28 15.01 -30.09
N ALA A 651 4.53 14.30 -29.26
CA ALA A 651 4.36 12.86 -29.38
C ALA A 651 3.69 12.47 -30.70
N ALA A 652 2.62 13.19 -31.10
CA ALA A 652 1.92 12.97 -32.38
C ALA A 652 2.80 13.24 -33.60
N GLU A 653 3.64 14.27 -33.56
CA GLU A 653 4.57 14.59 -34.64
C GLU A 653 5.65 13.51 -34.80
N GLU A 654 6.20 12.97 -33.72
CA GLU A 654 7.15 11.85 -33.77
C GLU A 654 6.49 10.58 -34.35
N ASP A 655 5.24 10.30 -33.99
CA ASP A 655 4.49 9.19 -34.58
C ASP A 655 4.29 9.40 -36.10
N ARG A 656 3.96 10.61 -36.52
CA ARG A 656 3.82 10.96 -37.94
C ARG A 656 5.13 10.73 -38.71
N ILE A 657 6.25 11.16 -38.15
CA ILE A 657 7.59 10.98 -38.73
C ILE A 657 7.94 9.48 -38.80
N ALA A 658 7.66 8.72 -37.73
CA ALA A 658 7.93 7.29 -37.67
C ALA A 658 7.12 6.51 -38.72
N ARG A 659 5.83 6.86 -38.89
CA ARG A 659 4.95 6.25 -39.91
C ARG A 659 5.39 6.62 -41.34
N ALA A 660 5.77 7.86 -41.59
CA ALA A 660 6.28 8.28 -42.90
C ALA A 660 7.59 7.55 -43.30
N LYS A 661 8.37 7.08 -42.30
CA LYS A 661 9.57 6.28 -42.52
C LYS A 661 9.29 4.77 -42.63
N GLY A 662 8.04 4.33 -42.66
CA GLY A 662 7.65 2.92 -42.76
C GLY A 662 7.68 2.15 -41.44
N VAL A 663 7.66 2.84 -40.31
CA VAL A 663 7.79 2.28 -38.97
C VAL A 663 6.44 2.27 -38.23
N ALA A 664 5.38 1.77 -38.78
CA ALA A 664 4.10 1.46 -38.14
C ALA A 664 2.86 2.19 -38.65
N GLN A 665 1.83 1.40 -38.94
CA GLN A 665 0.43 1.89 -39.00
C GLN A 665 -0.31 1.45 -37.73
N PRO A 666 -1.17 2.26 -37.09
CA PRO A 666 -2.03 1.80 -36.02
C PRO A 666 -3.24 1.05 -36.61
N SER A 667 -3.55 -0.11 -36.05
CA SER A 667 -4.83 -0.77 -36.22
C SER A 667 -5.90 0.02 -35.46
N GLY A 668 -6.75 0.76 -36.16
CA GLY A 668 -7.86 1.49 -35.53
C GLY A 668 -8.59 2.50 -36.40
N SER A 669 -8.12 2.81 -37.60
CA SER A 669 -8.91 3.56 -38.58
C SER A 669 -9.43 2.61 -39.64
N THR A 670 -10.59 2.01 -39.41
CA THR A 670 -11.37 1.41 -40.47
C THR A 670 -11.79 2.45 -41.47
N GLY A 671 -11.12 2.40 -42.59
CA GLY A 671 -11.70 2.47 -43.90
C GLY A 671 -12.43 3.72 -44.34
N GLU A 672 -11.81 4.35 -45.31
CA GLU A 672 -12.56 4.59 -46.54
C GLU A 672 -11.77 3.95 -47.67
N PRO A 673 -12.41 3.19 -48.58
CA PRO A 673 -11.72 2.69 -49.77
C PRO A 673 -11.41 3.89 -50.67
N ALA A 674 -10.13 4.03 -51.04
CA ALA A 674 -9.74 4.94 -52.09
C ALA A 674 -10.35 4.43 -53.40
N GLU A 675 -11.18 5.26 -54.05
CA GLU A 675 -11.38 5.22 -55.48
C GLU A 675 -10.17 5.76 -56.24
#